data_a0a2640df59d20a58a7b6d6379ffa7df
#
_entry.id   a0a2640df59d20a58a7b6d6379ffa7df
#
_cell.length_a   1.000
_cell.length_b   1.000
_cell.length_c   1.000
_cell.angle_alpha   90.00
_cell.angle_beta   90.00
_cell.angle_gamma   90.00
#
_symmetry.space_group_name_H-M   'P 1'
#
loop_
_entity.id
_entity.type
_entity.pdbx_description
1 polymer ?
#
loop_
_entity_poly.entity_id
_entity_poly.type
_entity_poly.pdbx_seq_one_letter_code
_entity_poly.pdbx_strand_id
1 'polypeptide(L)'
;VDNGDGTSTKTTTKYTVTTVTLPVTTYTTKVRTHTDKVYKDIITTTTTTPRTQRTYADGSTDIVLGTGTPSQSTVKTFVSESQRSVTEIVDSSVANTVTTATDDGVVHLVEVINANYTDDDPNLGTRTVGYDTDKTTYETDEYHENGMGWTGGSGKQVNASSAYSRGWTGKGSIVAVADTGYDTDHAEFDGQVLDTKDYYGNGIQDNHGHGSHVLGTILAKKDGTGMHGVAYDAKAVVIKIGDQRSVSLDDAASGFSWAADQGAIVGNLSANSNYDSGFRNSITKIADNTYKTTSPYYDYENGTYYNNMTPDNWKAATDKGLVLVNSAGNQGLDISAMPGWFATETDADGNLVLGGKVLIVGSYNFNANNLDSWTNKAGHLCRVVVDDTCRDTYKTSDFYVLAPGNTYSTDNNGSYGNMSGTSMAAPIVTGQVAVLHQMWPHMKGENLVKLVTTTANKDITGYDVNIHGQGIVDFDEATKPQGAVGIPTTGRVDGSTSSISNTYASGSGNVQAVLSNLEIMVLDDFDRDYYTNLGNSFTVQDNRKYSDVEMLVDNKNTFLPHQQMYGSFAQGGQYDLAKNYNFGLYTGENGNGDYSLNVGKDFYLNDKFKVKTSVGYMSEQETWLGNTSEGVLAVGDNNDTTSANIGVAYQLGNNVLSLDYSKGSTDINTADGSLIKSFSDVETESYRLAYEIHKDTHTTFGWSFSLPSHITSGTMDLEVAESVNLDGTINYTNINSDLAQGTKEKNIGFYYNKSGEEELDASFNFTAEYRTDKSGVANNDGVEMAVKMVKKFAGSCKFLWMENPKCFDKDGNMKSNLFGTSIDNATKHGLVYDIKTDKFIPIKK
;
A
#
# COMPACT_ATOMS: atom_id res chain seq x y z
N VAL A 1 50.88 -3.98 31.82
CA VAL A 1 50.38 -5.24 32.42
C VAL A 1 51.60 -6.15 32.59
N ASP A 2 51.76 -6.65 33.80
CA ASP A 2 52.82 -7.63 34.13
C ASP A 2 52.31 -8.98 33.65
N ASN A 3 53.04 -9.64 32.76
CA ASN A 3 52.64 -10.91 32.14
C ASN A 3 53.07 -12.15 32.94
N GLY A 4 53.60 -11.98 34.15
CA GLY A 4 53.95 -13.07 35.06
C GLY A 4 55.20 -13.88 34.63
N ASP A 5 55.89 -13.55 33.58
CA ASP A 5 57.12 -14.17 33.05
C ASP A 5 58.35 -13.26 33.09
N GLY A 6 58.24 -12.13 33.83
CA GLY A 6 59.31 -11.13 33.95
C GLY A 6 59.36 -10.11 32.81
N THR A 7 58.43 -10.13 31.90
CA THR A 7 58.28 -9.11 30.86
C THR A 7 57.10 -8.22 31.17
N SER A 8 57.25 -6.93 31.05
CA SER A 8 56.17 -5.97 31.21
C SER A 8 55.78 -5.38 29.87
N THR A 9 54.52 -5.59 29.50
CA THR A 9 53.99 -4.97 28.31
C THR A 9 53.49 -3.57 28.65
N LYS A 10 54.22 -2.55 28.29
CA LYS A 10 53.74 -1.17 28.37
C LYS A 10 52.93 -0.83 27.13
N THR A 11 51.64 -1.11 27.18
CA THR A 11 50.71 -0.74 26.10
C THR A 11 50.49 0.77 26.13
N THR A 12 51.24 1.52 25.38
CA THR A 12 50.96 2.94 25.15
C THR A 12 50.01 3.02 23.98
N THR A 13 48.72 3.04 24.26
CA THR A 13 47.71 3.21 23.22
C THR A 13 47.73 4.66 22.77
N LYS A 14 48.49 4.97 21.75
CA LYS A 14 48.32 6.23 21.02
C LYS A 14 47.21 6.07 20.03
N TYR A 15 46.07 6.63 20.37
CA TYR A 15 44.93 6.71 19.43
C TYR A 15 45.22 7.83 18.44
N THR A 16 45.58 7.49 17.22
CA THR A 16 45.48 8.43 16.11
C THR A 16 44.14 8.14 15.44
N VAL A 17 43.12 8.91 15.82
CA VAL A 17 41.85 8.88 15.11
C VAL A 17 42.05 9.59 13.80
N THR A 18 42.33 8.86 12.76
CA THR A 18 42.24 9.41 11.41
C THR A 18 40.81 9.27 10.93
N THR A 19 40.06 10.35 10.97
CA THR A 19 38.73 10.39 10.36
C THR A 19 38.92 10.35 8.86
N VAL A 20 38.73 9.20 8.26
CA VAL A 20 38.66 9.08 6.81
C VAL A 20 37.25 9.46 6.43
N THR A 21 37.08 10.69 5.97
CA THR A 21 35.81 11.12 5.35
C THR A 21 35.75 10.43 3.99
N LEU A 22 34.90 9.42 3.87
CA LEU A 22 34.60 8.86 2.56
C LEU A 22 33.98 9.98 1.70
N PRO A 23 34.32 10.07 0.42
CA PRO A 23 33.77 11.11 -0.42
C PRO A 23 32.24 11.02 -0.43
N VAL A 24 31.64 12.17 -0.28
CA VAL A 24 30.20 12.34 -0.47
C VAL A 24 29.89 11.90 -1.90
N THR A 25 29.02 10.90 -2.06
CA THR A 25 28.53 10.56 -3.40
C THR A 25 27.72 11.74 -3.90
N THR A 26 28.27 12.49 -4.83
CA THR A 26 27.58 13.63 -5.41
C THR A 26 26.72 13.12 -6.54
N TYR A 27 25.43 13.15 -6.35
CA TYR A 27 24.47 12.83 -7.41
C TYR A 27 24.27 14.08 -8.28
N THR A 28 24.48 13.96 -9.58
CA THR A 28 24.04 14.98 -10.54
C THR A 28 22.58 14.71 -10.82
N THR A 29 21.71 15.54 -10.26
CA THR A 29 20.27 15.40 -10.38
C THR A 29 19.71 16.31 -11.46
N LYS A 30 18.86 15.80 -12.33
CA LYS A 30 18.05 16.56 -13.26
C LYS A 30 16.65 16.69 -12.70
N VAL A 31 16.23 17.93 -12.46
CA VAL A 31 14.88 18.20 -11.98
C VAL A 31 13.93 18.23 -13.17
N ARG A 32 12.97 17.31 -13.22
CA ARG A 32 11.82 17.36 -14.13
C ARG A 32 10.62 17.89 -13.36
N THR A 33 9.92 18.85 -13.94
CA THR A 33 8.69 19.37 -13.37
C THR A 33 7.52 18.58 -13.94
N HIS A 34 6.84 17.81 -13.09
CA HIS A 34 5.56 17.18 -13.40
C HIS A 34 4.44 17.95 -12.71
N THR A 35 3.22 17.81 -13.21
CA THR A 35 2.02 18.43 -12.64
C THR A 35 1.50 17.70 -11.37
N ASP A 36 2.12 16.59 -10.99
CA ASP A 36 1.74 15.77 -9.84
C ASP A 36 2.81 15.77 -8.74
N LYS A 37 2.44 15.47 -7.50
CA LYS A 37 3.21 15.68 -6.26
C LYS A 37 4.42 14.76 -6.10
N VAL A 38 5.57 15.32 -5.71
CA VAL A 38 6.77 14.53 -5.31
C VAL A 38 7.51 15.17 -4.14
N TYR A 39 8.09 14.33 -3.31
CA TYR A 39 9.05 14.70 -2.28
C TYR A 39 10.47 14.62 -2.82
N LYS A 40 11.32 15.58 -2.46
CA LYS A 40 12.74 15.55 -2.75
C LYS A 40 13.52 15.21 -1.47
N ASP A 41 14.13 14.05 -1.45
CA ASP A 41 15.04 13.67 -0.37
C ASP A 41 16.49 13.84 -0.81
N ILE A 42 17.27 14.57 -0.04
CA ILE A 42 18.72 14.61 -0.17
C ILE A 42 19.28 13.82 1.00
N ILE A 43 19.73 12.59 0.71
CA ILE A 43 20.34 11.74 1.72
C ILE A 43 21.84 11.90 1.63
N THR A 44 22.43 12.39 2.70
CA THR A 44 23.88 12.45 2.84
C THR A 44 24.32 11.39 3.83
N THR A 45 24.99 10.33 3.36
CA THR A 45 25.57 9.31 4.22
C THR A 45 27.03 9.60 4.45
N THR A 46 27.43 9.82 5.70
CA THR A 46 28.81 9.97 6.11
C THR A 46 29.21 8.79 6.97
N THR A 47 30.13 7.97 6.52
CA THR A 47 30.66 6.85 7.31
C THR A 47 32.02 7.23 7.89
N THR A 48 32.11 7.24 9.20
CA THR A 48 33.36 7.49 9.93
C THR A 48 33.89 6.16 10.47
N THR A 49 35.02 5.72 9.97
CA THR A 49 35.69 4.49 10.43
C THR A 49 36.84 4.87 11.39
N PRO A 50 36.75 4.53 12.66
CA PRO A 50 37.86 4.77 13.58
C PRO A 50 39.02 3.84 13.28
N ARG A 51 40.24 4.40 13.23
CA ARG A 51 41.50 3.67 13.03
C ARG A 51 42.29 3.70 14.31
N THR A 52 42.61 2.55 14.87
CA THR A 52 43.43 2.44 16.07
C THR A 52 44.78 1.80 15.71
N GLN A 53 45.87 2.48 15.92
CA GLN A 53 47.20 1.93 15.79
C GLN A 53 47.66 1.35 17.13
N ARG A 54 48.00 0.07 17.15
CA ARG A 54 48.63 -0.61 18.29
C ARG A 54 50.11 -0.69 18.03
N THR A 55 50.90 -0.27 19.03
CA THR A 55 52.34 -0.45 19.01
C THR A 55 52.71 -1.49 20.08
N TYR A 56 53.38 -2.52 19.66
CA TYR A 56 53.84 -3.59 20.53
C TYR A 56 55.21 -3.27 21.16
N ALA A 57 55.54 -3.95 22.22
CA ALA A 57 56.78 -3.73 22.97
C ALA A 57 58.07 -4.01 22.13
N ASP A 58 57.99 -4.78 21.08
CA ASP A 58 59.06 -5.07 20.14
C ASP A 58 59.21 -3.99 19.06
N GLY A 59 58.42 -2.93 19.13
CA GLY A 59 58.43 -1.83 18.19
C GLY A 59 57.61 -2.04 16.93
N SER A 60 56.98 -3.24 16.81
CA SER A 60 56.03 -3.51 15.69
C SER A 60 54.74 -2.75 15.91
N THR A 61 54.09 -2.38 14.80
CA THR A 61 52.78 -1.69 14.86
C THR A 61 51.76 -2.45 14.06
N ASP A 62 50.54 -2.54 14.60
CA ASP A 62 49.39 -3.11 13.96
C ASP A 62 48.27 -2.05 13.94
N ILE A 63 47.51 -2.03 12.84
CA ILE A 63 46.39 -1.11 12.64
C ILE A 63 45.09 -1.90 12.69
N VAL A 64 44.29 -1.62 13.71
CA VAL A 64 42.95 -2.20 13.84
C VAL A 64 41.92 -1.18 13.37
N LEU A 65 41.18 -1.54 12.34
CA LEU A 65 40.03 -0.76 11.90
C LEU A 65 38.84 -1.09 12.80
N GLY A 66 38.22 -0.07 13.39
CA GLY A 66 36.96 -0.20 14.11
C GLY A 66 35.80 -0.37 13.15
N THR A 67 34.67 -0.82 13.67
CA THR A 67 33.42 -0.87 12.90
C THR A 67 33.02 0.56 12.52
N GLY A 68 32.83 0.83 11.24
CA GLY A 68 32.34 2.12 10.74
C GLY A 68 30.89 2.34 11.23
N THR A 69 30.63 3.52 11.74
CA THR A 69 29.27 3.92 12.10
C THR A 69 28.77 4.87 11.03
N PRO A 70 27.84 4.46 10.17
CA PRO A 70 27.21 5.37 9.23
C PRO A 70 26.29 6.32 9.98
N SER A 71 26.37 7.60 9.68
CA SER A 71 25.36 8.58 10.07
C SER A 71 24.66 9.07 8.82
N GLN A 72 23.36 8.94 8.76
CA GLN A 72 22.55 9.49 7.67
C GLN A 72 21.89 10.79 8.15
N SER A 73 21.92 11.78 7.29
CA SER A 73 21.08 12.96 7.43
C SER A 73 20.21 13.07 6.19
N THR A 74 18.89 12.99 6.39
CA THR A 74 17.91 13.19 5.32
C THR A 74 17.34 14.60 5.46
N VAL A 75 17.40 15.39 4.40
CA VAL A 75 16.71 16.67 4.33
C VAL A 75 15.56 16.53 3.35
N LYS A 76 14.34 16.44 3.88
CA LYS A 76 13.12 16.48 3.07
C LYS A 76 12.78 17.93 2.75
N THR A 77 12.71 18.27 1.49
CA THR A 77 12.23 19.59 1.05
C THR A 77 10.87 19.37 0.41
N PHE A 78 9.84 19.84 1.08
CA PHE A 78 8.49 19.88 0.53
C PHE A 78 8.45 20.92 -0.62
N VAL A 79 7.97 20.49 -1.78
CA VAL A 79 7.73 21.40 -2.91
C VAL A 79 6.22 21.64 -3.00
N SER A 80 5.82 22.90 -3.04
CA SER A 80 4.43 23.34 -2.99
C SER A 80 3.51 22.65 -4.02
N GLU A 81 2.23 22.59 -3.72
CA GLU A 81 1.17 21.85 -4.40
C GLU A 81 1.01 22.04 -5.92
N SER A 82 1.65 23.02 -6.53
CA SER A 82 1.48 23.32 -7.94
C SER A 82 2.59 22.79 -8.86
N GLN A 83 3.67 22.24 -8.30
CA GLN A 83 4.80 21.75 -9.09
C GLN A 83 5.45 20.55 -8.42
N ARG A 84 5.27 19.40 -9.03
CA ARG A 84 6.00 18.18 -8.75
C ARG A 84 7.37 18.26 -9.41
N SER A 85 8.44 18.35 -8.62
CA SER A 85 9.79 18.25 -9.17
C SER A 85 10.32 16.84 -8.90
N VAL A 86 10.40 16.03 -9.93
CA VAL A 86 11.13 14.76 -9.89
C VAL A 86 12.61 15.07 -10.07
N THR A 87 13.42 14.67 -9.10
CA THR A 87 14.86 14.76 -9.21
C THR A 87 15.36 13.43 -9.80
N GLU A 88 15.73 13.45 -11.07
CA GLU A 88 16.30 12.32 -11.79
C GLU A 88 17.80 12.28 -11.49
N ILE A 89 18.32 11.16 -10.99
CA ILE A 89 19.77 10.95 -10.88
C ILE A 89 20.28 10.64 -12.29
N VAL A 90 20.93 11.64 -12.91
CA VAL A 90 21.42 11.54 -14.29
C VAL A 90 22.79 10.88 -14.36
N ASP A 91 23.52 10.90 -13.25
CA ASP A 91 24.83 10.24 -13.12
C ASP A 91 25.08 9.92 -11.65
N SER A 92 25.23 8.64 -11.33
CA SER A 92 25.77 8.20 -10.06
C SER A 92 27.22 7.82 -10.29
N SER A 93 28.10 8.78 -10.21
CA SER A 93 29.50 8.43 -10.02
C SER A 93 29.63 7.92 -8.58
N VAL A 94 29.47 6.62 -8.41
CA VAL A 94 29.99 5.94 -7.23
C VAL A 94 31.51 6.06 -7.36
N ALA A 95 32.06 7.05 -6.70
CA ALA A 95 33.47 7.02 -6.41
C ALA A 95 33.64 5.84 -5.44
N ASN A 96 33.90 4.65 -5.96
CA ASN A 96 34.41 3.55 -5.17
C ASN A 96 35.72 4.03 -4.58
N THR A 97 35.67 4.62 -3.41
CA THR A 97 36.86 4.96 -2.69
C THR A 97 37.30 3.69 -2.00
N VAL A 98 38.09 2.93 -2.72
CA VAL A 98 38.95 1.94 -2.12
C VAL A 98 39.88 2.71 -1.18
N THR A 99 39.55 2.72 0.08
CA THR A 99 40.48 3.21 1.10
C THR A 99 41.48 2.09 1.32
N THR A 100 42.51 2.10 0.56
CA THR A 100 43.70 1.27 0.82
C THR A 100 44.31 1.79 2.11
N ALA A 101 44.15 1.02 3.18
CA ALA A 101 45.01 1.16 4.33
C ALA A 101 46.37 0.56 3.92
N THR A 102 47.27 1.40 3.47
CA THR A 102 48.52 0.97 2.79
C THR A 102 49.63 0.49 3.75
N ASP A 103 49.33 0.33 5.06
CA ASP A 103 50.41 -0.04 6.00
C ASP A 103 50.57 -1.53 6.30
N ASP A 104 49.64 -2.37 5.88
CA ASP A 104 49.67 -3.83 6.10
C ASP A 104 49.51 -4.67 4.83
N GLY A 105 49.29 -4.04 3.69
CA GLY A 105 49.12 -4.71 2.41
C GLY A 105 47.78 -5.47 2.26
N VAL A 106 46.85 -5.29 3.19
CA VAL A 106 45.51 -5.89 3.12
C VAL A 106 44.51 -4.87 2.59
N VAL A 107 43.85 -5.18 1.50
CA VAL A 107 42.76 -4.37 0.94
C VAL A 107 41.48 -4.75 1.63
N HIS A 108 40.95 -3.84 2.47
CA HIS A 108 39.63 -4.00 3.06
C HIS A 108 38.62 -3.30 2.14
N LEU A 109 37.82 -4.06 1.41
CA LEU A 109 36.67 -3.58 0.69
C LEU A 109 35.56 -3.30 1.72
N VAL A 110 35.27 -2.04 1.93
CA VAL A 110 34.02 -1.64 2.59
C VAL A 110 33.01 -1.38 1.48
N GLU A 111 32.24 -2.36 1.15
CA GLU A 111 31.12 -2.21 0.25
C GLU A 111 30.05 -1.39 0.97
N VAL A 112 29.85 -0.16 0.56
CA VAL A 112 28.69 0.62 0.96
C VAL A 112 27.59 0.27 -0.03
N ILE A 113 26.77 -0.71 0.33
CA ILE A 113 25.55 -0.97 -0.42
C ILE A 113 24.61 0.21 -0.11
N ASN A 114 24.59 1.19 -0.99
CA ASN A 114 23.56 2.23 -0.96
C ASN A 114 22.27 1.65 -1.55
N ALA A 115 21.57 0.87 -0.75
CA ALA A 115 20.20 0.49 -1.04
C ALA A 115 19.24 1.62 -0.61
N ASN A 116 19.50 2.83 -1.04
CA ASN A 116 18.56 3.92 -0.91
C ASN A 116 17.77 4.02 -2.20
N TYR A 117 16.71 3.24 -2.28
CA TYR A 117 15.69 3.43 -3.29
C TYR A 117 14.93 4.72 -2.92
N THR A 118 15.26 5.80 -3.58
CA THR A 118 14.40 6.97 -3.58
C THR A 118 13.41 6.78 -4.73
N ASP A 119 12.14 7.15 -4.53
CA ASP A 119 11.09 7.13 -5.56
C ASP A 119 11.43 8.00 -6.80
N ASP A 120 12.58 8.65 -6.80
CA ASP A 120 13.05 9.59 -7.80
C ASP A 120 13.99 8.98 -8.87
N ASP A 121 14.33 7.69 -8.77
CA ASP A 121 15.05 6.99 -9.85
C ASP A 121 14.04 6.52 -10.92
N PRO A 122 14.08 7.06 -12.14
CA PRO A 122 13.19 6.61 -13.21
C PRO A 122 13.41 5.16 -13.63
N ASN A 123 14.47 4.51 -13.12
CA ASN A 123 14.72 3.09 -13.25
C ASN A 123 14.22 2.30 -12.03
N LEU A 124 13.69 2.95 -11.00
CA LEU A 124 12.94 2.29 -9.93
C LEU A 124 11.52 2.09 -10.41
N GLY A 125 11.03 0.90 -10.24
CA GLY A 125 9.65 0.58 -10.52
C GLY A 125 8.71 1.19 -9.48
N THR A 126 7.45 1.24 -9.82
CA THR A 126 6.40 1.67 -8.90
C THR A 126 5.76 0.50 -8.18
N ARG A 127 5.51 0.68 -6.87
CA ARG A 127 4.75 -0.22 -6.02
C ARG A 127 3.39 0.37 -5.62
N THR A 128 2.91 1.37 -6.35
CA THR A 128 1.61 1.98 -6.09
C THR A 128 0.48 1.01 -6.41
N VAL A 129 -0.44 0.83 -5.48
CA VAL A 129 -1.62 -0.03 -5.65
C VAL A 129 -2.49 0.48 -6.80
N GLY A 130 -2.81 -0.42 -7.74
CA GLY A 130 -3.63 -0.08 -8.91
C GLY A 130 -2.89 0.70 -10.01
N TYR A 131 -1.58 0.91 -9.87
CA TYR A 131 -0.78 1.53 -10.92
C TYR A 131 -0.60 0.55 -12.08
N ASP A 132 -1.00 0.97 -13.26
CA ASP A 132 -0.83 0.22 -14.51
C ASP A 132 -0.37 1.19 -15.62
N THR A 133 0.77 0.88 -16.22
CA THR A 133 1.34 1.64 -17.32
C THR A 133 1.16 0.90 -18.64
N ASP A 134 1.30 1.62 -19.75
CA ASP A 134 1.25 1.01 -21.08
C ASP A 134 2.46 0.09 -21.30
N LYS A 135 2.25 -1.21 -21.11
CA LYS A 135 3.26 -2.24 -21.28
C LYS A 135 3.70 -2.43 -22.73
N THR A 136 2.90 -1.97 -23.71
CA THR A 136 3.22 -2.14 -25.13
C THR A 136 4.51 -1.42 -25.53
N THR A 137 4.89 -0.38 -24.80
CA THR A 137 6.19 0.32 -25.00
C THR A 137 7.40 -0.59 -24.73
N TYR A 138 7.22 -1.61 -23.91
CA TYR A 138 8.28 -2.56 -23.53
C TYR A 138 8.25 -3.83 -24.38
N GLU A 139 7.23 -4.03 -25.21
CA GLU A 139 7.07 -5.15 -26.13
C GLU A 139 7.81 -4.86 -27.43
N THR A 140 9.14 -4.67 -27.33
CA THR A 140 10.05 -4.39 -28.45
C THR A 140 10.34 -5.63 -29.29
N ASP A 141 11.02 -5.48 -30.44
CA ASP A 141 11.44 -6.63 -31.24
C ASP A 141 12.33 -7.59 -30.42
N GLU A 142 13.26 -7.08 -29.62
CA GLU A 142 14.08 -7.91 -28.72
C GLU A 142 13.25 -8.74 -27.72
N TYR A 143 12.17 -8.14 -27.17
CA TYR A 143 11.24 -8.83 -26.29
C TYR A 143 10.52 -9.99 -27.00
N HIS A 144 10.10 -9.76 -28.22
CA HIS A 144 9.41 -10.78 -29.02
C HIS A 144 10.35 -11.90 -29.46
N GLU A 145 11.60 -11.60 -29.76
CA GLU A 145 12.59 -12.58 -30.20
C GLU A 145 12.97 -13.59 -29.13
N ASN A 146 13.01 -13.22 -27.86
CA ASN A 146 13.29 -14.15 -26.76
C ASN A 146 12.17 -15.21 -26.52
N GLY A 147 11.11 -15.19 -27.27
CA GLY A 147 9.98 -16.09 -27.05
C GLY A 147 9.07 -15.71 -25.87
N MET A 148 9.43 -14.71 -25.11
CA MET A 148 8.61 -14.18 -24.01
C MET A 148 7.34 -13.50 -24.51
N GLY A 149 7.40 -12.94 -25.71
CA GLY A 149 6.33 -12.28 -26.42
C GLY A 149 5.93 -12.92 -27.74
N TRP A 150 6.16 -14.20 -27.92
CA TRP A 150 6.07 -14.86 -29.21
C TRP A 150 4.71 -14.68 -29.92
N THR A 151 4.75 -14.15 -31.15
CA THR A 151 3.58 -13.74 -31.92
C THR A 151 2.83 -14.92 -32.54
N GLY A 152 3.24 -16.14 -32.32
CA GLY A 152 2.73 -17.36 -32.95
C GLY A 152 1.40 -17.90 -32.42
N GLY A 153 0.67 -17.17 -31.60
CA GLY A 153 -0.61 -17.68 -31.17
C GLY A 153 -1.12 -17.05 -29.86
N SER A 154 -2.02 -17.28 -29.26
CA SER A 154 -2.92 -17.08 -28.15
C SER A 154 -2.64 -16.02 -27.07
N GLY A 155 -1.61 -15.18 -27.15
CA GLY A 155 -1.38 -14.10 -26.17
C GLY A 155 -1.14 -14.53 -24.71
N LYS A 156 -0.94 -15.82 -24.46
CA LYS A 156 -0.61 -16.37 -23.13
C LYS A 156 0.90 -16.36 -22.93
N GLN A 157 1.41 -15.19 -22.64
CA GLN A 157 2.82 -14.96 -22.33
C GLN A 157 2.99 -14.96 -20.81
N VAL A 158 4.22 -14.96 -20.36
CA VAL A 158 4.56 -14.81 -18.94
C VAL A 158 4.33 -13.38 -18.41
N ASN A 159 3.85 -12.46 -19.26
CA ASN A 159 3.54 -11.07 -18.94
C ASN A 159 4.73 -10.25 -18.38
N ALA A 160 5.95 -10.54 -18.80
CA ALA A 160 7.14 -9.86 -18.31
C ALA A 160 7.12 -8.34 -18.57
N SER A 161 6.53 -7.89 -19.71
CA SER A 161 6.34 -6.48 -20.05
C SER A 161 5.54 -5.70 -18.99
N SER A 162 4.66 -6.36 -18.24
CA SER A 162 3.95 -5.72 -17.12
C SER A 162 4.89 -5.33 -15.98
N ALA A 163 5.86 -6.20 -15.64
CA ALA A 163 6.88 -5.86 -14.64
C ALA A 163 7.76 -4.71 -15.13
N TYR A 164 8.18 -4.74 -16.41
CA TYR A 164 9.01 -3.69 -17.01
C TYR A 164 8.29 -2.34 -17.06
N SER A 165 7.00 -2.33 -17.36
CA SER A 165 6.20 -1.10 -17.38
C SER A 165 6.09 -0.45 -16.00
N ARG A 166 6.28 -1.24 -14.93
CA ARG A 166 6.38 -0.79 -13.55
C ARG A 166 7.82 -0.48 -13.13
N GLY A 167 8.82 -0.66 -14.04
CA GLY A 167 10.23 -0.35 -13.82
C GLY A 167 11.06 -1.51 -13.23
N TRP A 168 10.55 -2.74 -13.17
CA TRP A 168 11.23 -3.87 -12.58
C TRP A 168 11.88 -4.76 -13.64
N THR A 169 13.20 -4.79 -13.66
CA THR A 169 14.03 -5.37 -14.74
C THR A 169 15.09 -6.34 -14.23
N GLY A 170 15.13 -6.60 -12.92
CA GLY A 170 16.13 -7.40 -12.25
C GLY A 170 17.36 -6.62 -11.77
N LYS A 171 17.37 -5.30 -11.91
CA LYS A 171 18.48 -4.43 -11.51
C LYS A 171 18.86 -4.62 -10.03
N GLY A 172 20.15 -4.81 -9.77
CA GLY A 172 20.67 -5.04 -8.41
C GLY A 172 20.58 -6.49 -7.93
N SER A 173 19.86 -7.36 -8.63
CA SER A 173 19.85 -8.79 -8.32
C SER A 173 21.03 -9.52 -8.97
N ILE A 174 21.61 -10.48 -8.25
CA ILE A 174 22.67 -11.37 -8.75
C ILE A 174 22.08 -12.76 -8.91
N VAL A 175 22.22 -13.33 -10.10
CA VAL A 175 21.81 -14.71 -10.40
C VAL A 175 23.05 -15.62 -10.54
N ALA A 176 22.91 -16.86 -10.12
CA ALA A 176 23.91 -17.89 -10.36
C ALA A 176 23.46 -18.81 -11.50
N VAL A 177 24.35 -19.13 -12.44
CA VAL A 177 24.08 -20.08 -13.53
C VAL A 177 25.10 -21.19 -13.47
N ALA A 178 24.65 -22.41 -13.17
CA ALA A 178 25.51 -23.62 -13.19
C ALA A 178 25.20 -24.41 -14.47
N ASP A 179 26.14 -24.36 -15.45
CA ASP A 179 25.96 -24.90 -16.78
C ASP A 179 27.33 -25.22 -17.48
N THR A 180 27.36 -25.18 -18.79
CA THR A 180 28.57 -25.46 -19.65
C THR A 180 29.52 -24.25 -19.78
N GLY A 181 29.30 -23.19 -19.02
CA GLY A 181 30.02 -21.92 -19.14
C GLY A 181 29.21 -20.89 -19.88
N TYR A 182 29.85 -19.85 -20.43
CA TYR A 182 29.23 -18.85 -21.29
C TYR A 182 30.22 -18.36 -22.37
N ASP A 183 29.70 -17.77 -23.44
CA ASP A 183 30.52 -17.16 -24.48
C ASP A 183 31.06 -15.82 -23.99
N THR A 184 32.32 -15.79 -23.59
CA THR A 184 32.96 -14.62 -22.97
C THR A 184 33.11 -13.42 -23.90
N ASP A 185 33.00 -13.65 -25.20
CA ASP A 185 33.16 -12.64 -26.24
C ASP A 185 31.81 -12.14 -26.80
N HIS A 186 30.68 -12.69 -26.32
CA HIS A 186 29.35 -12.27 -26.76
C HIS A 186 29.00 -10.91 -26.20
N ALA A 187 28.66 -9.95 -27.07
CA ALA A 187 28.37 -8.56 -26.68
C ALA A 187 27.21 -8.41 -25.64
N GLU A 188 26.26 -9.34 -25.66
CA GLU A 188 25.14 -9.36 -24.70
C GLU A 188 25.58 -9.55 -23.24
N PHE A 189 26.77 -10.12 -23.02
CA PHE A 189 27.27 -10.39 -21.66
C PHE A 189 28.27 -9.36 -21.14
N ASP A 190 28.62 -8.36 -21.97
CA ASP A 190 29.59 -7.33 -21.63
C ASP A 190 29.19 -6.56 -20.37
N GLY A 191 29.93 -6.75 -19.26
CA GLY A 191 29.61 -6.18 -17.97
C GLY A 191 28.41 -6.81 -17.23
N GLN A 192 27.84 -7.92 -17.74
CA GLN A 192 26.74 -8.63 -17.09
C GLN A 192 27.24 -9.70 -16.12
N VAL A 193 28.42 -10.28 -16.36
CA VAL A 193 29.01 -11.33 -15.51
C VAL A 193 29.98 -10.70 -14.52
N LEU A 194 29.75 -10.91 -13.22
CA LEU A 194 30.55 -10.35 -12.13
C LEU A 194 31.72 -11.24 -11.75
N ASP A 195 31.49 -12.55 -11.67
CA ASP A 195 32.50 -13.53 -11.28
C ASP A 195 32.20 -14.90 -11.89
N THR A 196 33.23 -15.77 -11.93
CA THR A 196 33.11 -17.07 -12.55
C THR A 196 33.82 -18.15 -11.73
N LYS A 197 33.31 -19.37 -11.79
CA LYS A 197 33.91 -20.55 -11.17
C LYS A 197 33.89 -21.72 -12.13
N ASP A 198 35.07 -22.22 -12.47
CA ASP A 198 35.20 -23.43 -13.30
C ASP A 198 35.55 -24.63 -12.43
N TYR A 199 34.63 -25.56 -12.29
CA TYR A 199 34.85 -26.87 -11.65
C TYR A 199 35.27 -27.93 -12.65
N TYR A 200 35.02 -27.74 -13.95
CA TYR A 200 35.35 -28.67 -14.98
C TYR A 200 36.85 -28.61 -15.38
N GLY A 201 37.48 -27.44 -15.21
CA GLY A 201 38.91 -27.25 -15.31
C GLY A 201 39.45 -27.00 -16.73
N ASN A 202 38.60 -26.53 -17.66
CA ASN A 202 39.04 -26.22 -19.04
C ASN A 202 38.79 -24.75 -19.43
N GLY A 203 38.53 -23.87 -18.45
CA GLY A 203 38.18 -22.47 -18.62
C GLY A 203 36.68 -22.24 -18.74
N ILE A 204 36.25 -21.01 -18.44
CA ILE A 204 34.84 -20.66 -18.34
C ILE A 204 34.11 -20.59 -19.68
N GLN A 205 34.87 -20.47 -20.79
CA GLN A 205 34.31 -20.39 -22.15
C GLN A 205 33.36 -21.57 -22.42
N ASP A 206 32.19 -21.26 -22.95
CA ASP A 206 31.23 -22.26 -23.37
C ASP A 206 31.58 -22.82 -24.76
N ASN A 207 31.92 -24.12 -24.82
CA ASN A 207 32.20 -24.81 -26.08
C ASN A 207 31.00 -25.60 -26.59
N HIS A 208 29.86 -25.56 -25.87
CA HIS A 208 28.65 -26.28 -26.20
C HIS A 208 27.50 -25.38 -26.69
N GLY A 209 27.40 -24.19 -26.13
CA GLY A 209 26.34 -23.20 -26.41
C GLY A 209 25.16 -23.24 -25.44
N HIS A 210 24.99 -24.32 -24.66
CA HIS A 210 23.85 -24.47 -23.78
C HIS A 210 23.87 -23.45 -22.64
N GLY A 211 24.98 -23.29 -21.95
CA GLY A 211 25.14 -22.32 -20.86
C GLY A 211 24.98 -20.86 -21.33
N SER A 212 25.54 -20.55 -22.52
CA SER A 212 25.40 -19.24 -23.18
C SER A 212 23.92 -18.95 -23.44
N HIS A 213 23.18 -19.92 -23.97
CA HIS A 213 21.76 -19.78 -24.25
C HIS A 213 20.91 -19.58 -22.98
N VAL A 214 21.19 -20.34 -21.94
CA VAL A 214 20.56 -20.21 -20.64
C VAL A 214 20.82 -18.85 -20.01
N LEU A 215 22.08 -18.40 -20.00
CA LEU A 215 22.48 -17.11 -19.43
C LEU A 215 21.82 -15.96 -20.19
N GLY A 216 21.81 -15.99 -21.54
CA GLY A 216 21.16 -14.97 -22.36
C GLY A 216 19.66 -14.89 -22.13
N THR A 217 18.98 -16.03 -21.96
CA THR A 217 17.54 -16.05 -21.62
C THR A 217 17.28 -15.35 -20.30
N ILE A 218 18.19 -15.38 -19.32
CA ILE A 218 18.04 -14.66 -18.05
C ILE A 218 18.33 -13.18 -18.21
N LEU A 219 19.47 -12.79 -18.80
CA LEU A 219 20.01 -11.44 -18.60
C LEU A 219 20.77 -10.83 -19.81
N ALA A 220 20.58 -11.35 -21.05
CA ALA A 220 21.10 -10.63 -22.22
C ALA A 220 20.62 -9.17 -22.19
N LYS A 221 21.48 -8.24 -22.61
CA LYS A 221 21.20 -6.80 -22.53
C LYS A 221 19.97 -6.40 -23.34
N LYS A 222 19.33 -5.33 -22.93
CA LYS A 222 18.33 -4.63 -23.72
C LYS A 222 18.99 -3.41 -24.38
N ASP A 223 19.51 -3.58 -25.59
CA ASP A 223 20.29 -2.56 -26.29
C ASP A 223 19.81 -2.26 -27.73
N GLY A 224 18.71 -2.87 -28.15
CA GLY A 224 18.15 -2.72 -29.50
C GLY A 224 18.70 -3.73 -30.50
N THR A 225 19.43 -4.77 -30.04
CA THR A 225 20.06 -5.76 -30.92
C THR A 225 19.69 -7.18 -30.46
N GLY A 226 19.35 -8.06 -31.39
CA GLY A 226 19.10 -9.47 -31.09
C GLY A 226 17.91 -9.68 -30.19
N MET A 227 18.13 -10.07 -28.94
CA MET A 227 17.10 -10.33 -27.94
C MET A 227 17.57 -9.88 -26.56
N HIS A 228 16.68 -9.60 -25.66
CA HIS A 228 17.05 -9.33 -24.27
C HIS A 228 16.59 -10.43 -23.31
N GLY A 229 17.30 -10.58 -22.20
CA GLY A 229 16.94 -11.50 -21.14
C GLY A 229 15.71 -11.03 -20.35
N VAL A 230 15.12 -11.95 -19.57
CA VAL A 230 13.97 -11.68 -18.72
C VAL A 230 14.28 -10.65 -17.62
N ALA A 231 15.49 -10.75 -17.07
CA ALA A 231 16.01 -9.83 -16.04
C ALA A 231 17.24 -9.10 -16.61
N TYR A 232 17.06 -8.35 -17.70
CA TYR A 232 18.13 -7.78 -18.52
C TYR A 232 19.06 -6.81 -17.78
N ASP A 233 18.67 -6.28 -16.64
CA ASP A 233 19.52 -5.44 -15.78
C ASP A 233 20.15 -6.20 -14.60
N ALA A 234 19.84 -7.50 -14.42
CA ALA A 234 20.47 -8.33 -13.41
C ALA A 234 21.94 -8.61 -13.75
N LYS A 235 22.71 -9.06 -12.76
CA LYS A 235 24.08 -9.53 -12.92
C LYS A 235 24.17 -11.02 -12.65
N ALA A 236 25.21 -11.67 -13.15
CA ALA A 236 25.41 -13.09 -12.95
C ALA A 236 26.76 -13.43 -12.33
N VAL A 237 26.79 -14.55 -11.60
CA VAL A 237 27.98 -15.36 -11.36
C VAL A 237 27.79 -16.68 -12.09
N VAL A 238 28.79 -17.07 -12.93
CA VAL A 238 28.68 -18.24 -13.80
C VAL A 238 29.58 -19.37 -13.30
N ILE A 239 28.96 -20.54 -13.19
CA ILE A 239 29.62 -21.77 -12.69
C ILE A 239 29.66 -22.79 -13.81
N LYS A 240 30.85 -23.12 -14.28
CA LYS A 240 31.00 -24.18 -15.26
C LYS A 240 31.14 -25.52 -14.55
N ILE A 241 30.18 -26.41 -14.79
CA ILE A 241 30.08 -27.72 -14.15
C ILE A 241 30.25 -28.88 -15.13
N GLY A 242 30.49 -28.58 -16.38
CA GLY A 242 30.67 -29.59 -17.41
C GLY A 242 30.86 -29.06 -18.80
N ASP A 243 30.88 -29.97 -19.79
CA ASP A 243 30.99 -29.64 -21.21
C ASP A 243 30.21 -30.69 -22.04
N GLN A 244 29.71 -30.28 -23.20
CA GLN A 244 29.00 -31.08 -24.20
C GLN A 244 27.84 -31.96 -23.72
N ARG A 245 28.09 -33.05 -22.96
CA ARG A 245 27.08 -34.06 -22.63
C ARG A 245 27.08 -34.49 -21.18
N SER A 246 27.98 -33.99 -20.39
CA SER A 246 28.10 -34.40 -18.99
C SER A 246 28.36 -33.21 -18.12
N VAL A 247 27.48 -32.99 -17.16
CA VAL A 247 27.58 -31.98 -16.11
C VAL A 247 27.61 -32.69 -14.77
N SER A 248 28.36 -32.13 -13.81
CA SER A 248 28.44 -32.59 -12.44
C SER A 248 27.40 -31.86 -11.56
N LEU A 249 26.44 -32.58 -11.01
CA LEU A 249 25.47 -32.00 -10.12
C LEU A 249 26.04 -31.70 -8.72
N ASP A 250 27.06 -32.42 -8.28
CA ASP A 250 27.80 -32.15 -7.04
C ASP A 250 28.59 -30.84 -7.13
N ASP A 251 29.20 -30.60 -8.31
CA ASP A 251 29.86 -29.33 -8.60
C ASP A 251 28.85 -28.17 -8.69
N ALA A 252 27.64 -28.42 -9.22
CA ALA A 252 26.56 -27.45 -9.21
C ALA A 252 26.15 -27.04 -7.79
N ALA A 253 25.95 -28.03 -6.88
CA ALA A 253 25.58 -27.77 -5.49
C ALA A 253 26.67 -26.95 -4.76
N SER A 254 27.97 -27.34 -4.97
CA SER A 254 29.11 -26.61 -4.43
C SER A 254 29.22 -25.21 -5.00
N GLY A 255 28.98 -25.07 -6.30
CA GLY A 255 29.01 -23.81 -7.01
C GLY A 255 27.91 -22.84 -6.54
N PHE A 256 26.70 -23.33 -6.31
CA PHE A 256 25.62 -22.48 -5.78
C PHE A 256 25.89 -22.02 -4.35
N SER A 257 26.52 -22.86 -3.50
CA SER A 257 26.94 -22.44 -2.18
C SER A 257 27.97 -21.31 -2.24
N TRP A 258 28.94 -21.41 -3.18
CA TRP A 258 29.89 -20.34 -3.45
C TRP A 258 29.21 -19.10 -4.03
N ALA A 259 28.28 -19.25 -4.99
CA ALA A 259 27.57 -18.13 -5.60
C ALA A 259 26.72 -17.36 -4.59
N ALA A 260 26.12 -18.05 -3.62
CA ALA A 260 25.40 -17.39 -2.52
C ALA A 260 26.33 -16.53 -1.65
N ASP A 261 27.61 -16.92 -1.48
CA ASP A 261 28.63 -16.08 -0.81
C ASP A 261 29.00 -14.86 -1.67
N GLN A 262 28.79 -14.91 -3.00
CA GLN A 262 28.94 -13.76 -3.90
C GLN A 262 27.67 -12.88 -3.97
N GLY A 263 26.65 -13.17 -3.17
CA GLY A 263 25.40 -12.41 -3.14
C GLY A 263 24.34 -12.89 -4.14
N ALA A 264 24.52 -14.02 -4.79
CA ALA A 264 23.49 -14.57 -5.65
C ALA A 264 22.23 -14.95 -4.83
N ILE A 265 21.06 -14.53 -5.31
CA ILE A 265 19.76 -14.77 -4.62
C ILE A 265 18.99 -15.91 -5.26
N VAL A 266 19.31 -16.27 -6.48
CA VAL A 266 18.69 -17.36 -7.23
C VAL A 266 19.74 -18.08 -8.07
N GLY A 267 19.64 -19.40 -8.11
CA GLY A 267 20.52 -20.26 -8.91
C GLY A 267 19.72 -21.03 -9.96
N ASN A 268 20.11 -20.91 -11.22
CA ASN A 268 19.56 -21.65 -12.33
C ASN A 268 20.34 -22.94 -12.58
N LEU A 269 19.65 -24.07 -12.57
CA LEU A 269 20.18 -25.36 -12.97
C LEU A 269 19.33 -25.94 -14.11
N SER A 270 19.84 -25.80 -15.33
CA SER A 270 19.20 -26.36 -16.53
C SER A 270 19.74 -27.76 -16.84
N ALA A 271 19.96 -28.58 -15.80
CA ALA A 271 20.45 -29.93 -15.87
C ALA A 271 19.74 -30.86 -14.86
N ASN A 272 19.72 -32.15 -15.16
CA ASN A 272 19.06 -33.16 -14.35
C ASN A 272 19.92 -34.45 -14.33
N SER A 273 19.66 -35.32 -13.34
CA SER A 273 20.14 -36.69 -13.38
C SER A 273 19.51 -37.44 -14.56
N ASN A 274 20.31 -38.20 -15.28
CA ASN A 274 19.78 -39.03 -16.35
C ASN A 274 18.90 -40.14 -15.81
N TYR A 275 17.65 -40.18 -16.26
CA TYR A 275 16.80 -41.35 -16.12
C TYR A 275 17.20 -42.40 -17.16
N ASP A 276 18.03 -43.34 -16.76
CA ASP A 276 18.27 -44.51 -17.59
C ASP A 276 17.03 -45.43 -17.66
N SER A 277 17.11 -46.45 -18.49
CA SER A 277 16.05 -47.44 -18.63
C SER A 277 15.79 -48.22 -17.33
N GLY A 278 16.79 -48.35 -16.45
CA GLY A 278 16.68 -48.96 -15.14
C GLY A 278 15.78 -48.18 -14.21
N PHE A 279 15.96 -46.85 -14.12
CA PHE A 279 15.11 -46.00 -13.31
C PHE A 279 13.63 -46.01 -13.81
N ARG A 280 13.41 -45.89 -15.12
CA ARG A 280 12.04 -45.93 -15.69
C ARG A 280 11.32 -47.21 -15.33
N ASN A 281 12.01 -48.34 -15.30
CA ASN A 281 11.44 -49.66 -14.94
C ASN A 281 11.22 -49.84 -13.43
N SER A 282 11.87 -49.01 -12.61
CA SER A 282 11.73 -49.08 -11.15
C SER A 282 10.56 -48.27 -10.60
N ILE A 283 9.96 -47.40 -11.42
CA ILE A 283 8.83 -46.56 -10.99
C ILE A 283 7.54 -47.34 -11.02
N THR A 284 6.82 -47.38 -9.92
CA THR A 284 5.52 -48.03 -9.80
C THR A 284 4.44 -47.00 -9.43
N LYS A 285 3.39 -46.92 -10.23
CA LYS A 285 2.23 -46.08 -9.94
C LYS A 285 1.44 -46.66 -8.77
N ILE A 286 1.21 -45.87 -7.74
CA ILE A 286 0.40 -46.20 -6.55
C ILE A 286 -0.90 -45.41 -6.47
N ALA A 287 -0.98 -44.27 -7.11
CA ALA A 287 -2.21 -43.49 -7.29
C ALA A 287 -2.05 -42.60 -8.53
N ASP A 288 -3.11 -41.89 -8.95
CA ASP A 288 -3.02 -41.01 -10.12
C ASP A 288 -1.92 -39.96 -9.89
N ASN A 289 -0.96 -39.92 -10.84
CA ASN A 289 0.23 -39.07 -10.82
C ASN A 289 1.09 -39.21 -9.55
N THR A 290 0.93 -40.31 -8.81
CA THR A 290 1.73 -40.62 -7.62
C THR A 290 2.45 -41.94 -7.83
N TYR A 291 3.74 -41.95 -7.63
CA TYR A 291 4.63 -43.03 -7.93
C TYR A 291 5.50 -43.37 -6.73
N LYS A 292 5.87 -44.61 -6.57
CA LYS A 292 6.98 -45.05 -5.74
C LYS A 292 8.07 -45.64 -6.62
N THR A 293 9.29 -45.65 -6.15
CA THR A 293 10.42 -46.23 -6.89
C THR A 293 11.17 -47.25 -6.05
N THR A 294 11.61 -48.31 -6.69
CA THR A 294 12.61 -49.24 -6.18
C THR A 294 13.98 -48.99 -6.78
N SER A 295 14.20 -47.76 -7.31
CA SER A 295 15.45 -47.41 -7.97
C SER A 295 16.65 -47.48 -7.07
N PRO A 296 17.82 -47.87 -7.61
CA PRO A 296 19.07 -47.78 -6.88
C PRO A 296 19.51 -46.34 -6.55
N TYR A 297 18.84 -45.32 -7.01
CA TYR A 297 19.13 -43.92 -6.70
C TYR A 297 18.54 -43.43 -5.38
N TYR A 298 17.51 -44.10 -4.86
CA TYR A 298 16.97 -43.83 -3.53
C TYR A 298 16.44 -45.12 -2.90
N ASP A 299 17.01 -45.49 -1.78
CA ASP A 299 16.55 -46.62 -0.98
C ASP A 299 15.48 -46.13 0.02
N TYR A 300 14.22 -46.38 -0.31
CA TYR A 300 13.06 -45.97 0.53
C TYR A 300 12.98 -46.76 1.84
N GLU A 301 13.56 -47.97 1.89
CA GLU A 301 13.57 -48.76 3.13
C GLU A 301 14.57 -48.23 4.15
N ASN A 302 15.68 -47.66 3.68
CA ASN A 302 16.76 -47.16 4.52
C ASN A 302 16.93 -45.64 4.48
N GLY A 303 16.15 -44.92 3.66
CA GLY A 303 16.22 -43.47 3.53
C GLY A 303 17.54 -42.94 2.98
N THR A 304 18.20 -43.69 2.09
CA THR A 304 19.52 -43.35 1.57
C THR A 304 19.50 -43.09 0.06
N TYR A 305 20.29 -42.10 -0.38
CA TYR A 305 20.51 -41.83 -1.81
C TYR A 305 21.76 -42.62 -2.30
N TYR A 306 21.60 -43.29 -3.42
CA TYR A 306 22.73 -43.85 -4.12
C TYR A 306 23.41 -42.76 -4.95
N ASN A 307 24.70 -42.73 -5.05
CA ASN A 307 25.60 -41.78 -5.76
C ASN A 307 25.94 -40.49 -5.01
N ASN A 308 25.90 -40.45 -3.68
CA ASN A 308 26.30 -39.32 -2.84
C ASN A 308 25.52 -38.01 -3.09
N MET A 309 24.51 -38.00 -3.97
CA MET A 309 23.69 -36.86 -4.19
C MET A 309 22.57 -36.83 -3.12
N THR A 310 22.75 -36.00 -2.12
CA THR A 310 21.80 -35.81 -1.04
C THR A 310 21.27 -34.38 -1.03
N PRO A 311 20.09 -34.12 -0.47
CA PRO A 311 19.61 -32.74 -0.31
C PRO A 311 20.56 -31.87 0.51
N ASP A 312 21.35 -32.47 1.41
CA ASP A 312 22.30 -31.72 2.26
C ASP A 312 23.38 -31.01 1.41
N ASN A 313 23.75 -31.55 0.24
CA ASN A 313 24.70 -30.91 -0.65
C ASN A 313 24.18 -29.55 -1.14
N TRP A 314 22.85 -29.41 -1.32
CA TRP A 314 22.18 -28.22 -1.78
C TRP A 314 21.78 -27.28 -0.64
N LYS A 315 21.67 -27.84 0.57
CA LYS A 315 21.25 -27.09 1.76
C LYS A 315 22.18 -25.94 2.09
N ALA A 316 23.48 -26.10 1.84
CA ALA A 316 24.46 -25.04 2.08
C ALA A 316 24.18 -23.74 1.28
N ALA A 317 23.59 -23.85 0.10
CA ALA A 317 23.18 -22.68 -0.71
C ALA A 317 21.84 -22.12 -0.20
N THR A 318 20.84 -22.99 0.04
CA THR A 318 19.50 -22.54 0.46
C THR A 318 19.48 -21.97 1.88
N ASP A 319 20.36 -22.44 2.78
CA ASP A 319 20.52 -21.85 4.12
C ASP A 319 21.04 -20.40 4.06
N LYS A 320 21.78 -20.04 3.02
CA LYS A 320 22.22 -18.67 2.75
C LYS A 320 21.13 -17.80 2.06
N GLY A 321 19.94 -18.38 1.81
CA GLY A 321 18.81 -17.68 1.21
C GLY A 321 18.59 -17.93 -0.28
N LEU A 322 19.54 -18.60 -0.98
CA LEU A 322 19.47 -18.81 -2.42
C LEU A 322 18.26 -19.68 -2.81
N VAL A 323 17.48 -19.21 -3.79
CA VAL A 323 16.40 -19.96 -4.43
C VAL A 323 16.99 -20.84 -5.54
N LEU A 324 16.69 -22.12 -5.54
CA LEU A 324 17.10 -23.04 -6.61
C LEU A 324 16.00 -23.18 -7.66
N VAL A 325 16.30 -22.89 -8.91
CA VAL A 325 15.41 -23.10 -10.04
C VAL A 325 15.98 -24.24 -10.89
N ASN A 326 15.24 -25.34 -10.94
CA ASN A 326 15.68 -26.54 -11.64
C ASN A 326 14.72 -26.93 -12.77
N SER A 327 15.25 -27.26 -13.93
CA SER A 327 14.48 -27.81 -15.05
C SER A 327 13.87 -29.15 -14.69
N ALA A 328 12.63 -29.44 -15.12
CA ALA A 328 11.90 -30.66 -14.76
C ALA A 328 12.42 -31.94 -15.46
N GLY A 329 13.13 -31.77 -16.59
CA GLY A 329 13.60 -32.86 -17.44
C GLY A 329 12.79 -33.02 -18.74
N ASN A 330 13.40 -33.69 -19.73
CA ASN A 330 12.95 -33.75 -21.12
C ASN A 330 12.62 -35.17 -21.61
N GLN A 331 12.18 -36.05 -20.72
CA GLN A 331 11.89 -37.44 -21.03
C GLN A 331 10.41 -37.76 -21.23
N GLY A 332 9.52 -36.78 -21.09
CA GLY A 332 8.07 -36.97 -21.17
C GLY A 332 7.50 -37.84 -20.04
N LEU A 333 8.18 -37.87 -18.89
CA LEU A 333 7.76 -38.66 -17.74
C LEU A 333 6.61 -37.99 -16.98
N ASP A 334 5.84 -38.77 -16.28
CA ASP A 334 4.75 -38.28 -15.40
C ASP A 334 5.27 -37.73 -14.05
N ILE A 335 6.58 -37.63 -13.88
CA ILE A 335 7.26 -37.08 -12.72
C ILE A 335 8.46 -36.22 -13.15
N SER A 336 8.81 -35.20 -12.38
CA SER A 336 10.02 -34.40 -12.61
C SER A 336 11.31 -35.12 -12.26
N ALA A 337 12.45 -34.56 -12.63
CA ALA A 337 13.78 -35.16 -12.43
C ALA A 337 14.48 -34.64 -11.14
N MET A 338 15.52 -35.38 -10.68
CA MET A 338 16.43 -34.85 -9.65
C MET A 338 17.34 -33.76 -10.22
N PRO A 339 17.73 -32.73 -9.45
CA PRO A 339 17.51 -32.56 -7.99
C PRO A 339 16.15 -31.91 -7.61
N GLY A 340 15.27 -31.65 -8.55
CA GLY A 340 13.95 -31.05 -8.28
C GLY A 340 13.15 -31.74 -7.18
N TRP A 341 13.30 -33.07 -7.04
CA TRP A 341 12.61 -33.84 -5.98
C TRP A 341 12.95 -33.38 -4.56
N PHE A 342 14.15 -32.83 -4.37
CA PHE A 342 14.57 -32.37 -3.05
C PHE A 342 13.70 -31.23 -2.52
N ALA A 343 12.89 -30.60 -3.39
CA ALA A 343 11.86 -29.63 -2.97
C ALA A 343 10.89 -30.17 -1.91
N THR A 344 10.64 -31.49 -1.91
CA THR A 344 9.69 -32.14 -1.00
C THR A 344 10.34 -32.90 0.14
N GLU A 345 11.69 -32.90 0.22
CA GLU A 345 12.43 -33.59 1.29
C GLU A 345 12.22 -32.94 2.62
N THR A 346 11.91 -33.76 3.63
CA THR A 346 11.70 -33.30 4.99
C THR A 346 12.70 -33.93 5.98
N ASP A 347 13.05 -33.16 7.00
CA ASP A 347 13.80 -33.65 8.16
C ASP A 347 12.91 -34.49 9.08
N ALA A 348 13.48 -34.94 10.20
CA ALA A 348 12.77 -35.77 11.17
C ALA A 348 11.61 -35.04 11.88
N ASP A 349 11.64 -33.71 11.88
CA ASP A 349 10.60 -32.85 12.46
C ASP A 349 9.53 -32.48 11.44
N GLY A 350 9.66 -32.90 10.19
CA GLY A 350 8.75 -32.63 9.09
C GLY A 350 8.98 -31.31 8.36
N ASN A 351 10.07 -30.61 8.65
CA ASN A 351 10.43 -29.37 7.95
C ASN A 351 11.12 -29.69 6.63
N LEU A 352 10.89 -28.86 5.61
CA LEU A 352 11.57 -28.99 4.33
C LEU A 352 13.08 -28.81 4.49
N VAL A 353 13.89 -29.77 4.06
CA VAL A 353 15.36 -29.74 4.17
C VAL A 353 15.94 -28.54 3.45
N LEU A 354 15.40 -28.17 2.28
CA LEU A 354 15.81 -27.01 1.48
C LEU A 354 14.99 -25.75 1.81
N GLY A 355 14.22 -25.76 2.91
CA GLY A 355 13.49 -24.60 3.42
C GLY A 355 12.44 -24.04 2.47
N GLY A 356 11.89 -24.83 1.54
CA GLY A 356 10.91 -24.36 0.57
C GLY A 356 11.48 -23.46 -0.56
N LYS A 357 12.80 -23.44 -0.72
CA LYS A 357 13.52 -22.55 -1.66
C LYS A 357 13.87 -23.24 -2.98
N VAL A 358 12.95 -24.03 -3.52
CA VAL A 358 13.15 -24.76 -4.78
C VAL A 358 11.98 -24.52 -5.71
N LEU A 359 12.23 -24.22 -6.97
CA LEU A 359 11.27 -24.22 -8.08
C LEU A 359 11.65 -25.26 -9.12
N ILE A 360 10.67 -26.02 -9.57
CA ILE A 360 10.81 -27.01 -10.65
C ILE A 360 10.08 -26.47 -11.86
N VAL A 361 10.73 -26.45 -13.02
CA VAL A 361 10.17 -25.79 -14.18
C VAL A 361 9.98 -26.75 -15.35
N GLY A 362 8.71 -26.91 -15.74
CA GLY A 362 8.31 -27.60 -16.96
C GLY A 362 8.16 -26.65 -18.15
N SER A 363 8.09 -27.24 -19.34
CA SER A 363 7.91 -26.48 -20.58
C SER A 363 6.45 -26.44 -21.02
N TYR A 364 5.98 -25.25 -21.35
CA TYR A 364 4.65 -24.99 -21.90
C TYR A 364 4.71 -24.47 -23.32
N ASN A 365 3.94 -25.09 -24.20
CA ASN A 365 3.81 -24.71 -25.59
C ASN A 365 2.58 -23.84 -25.80
N PHE A 366 2.77 -22.55 -25.91
CA PHE A 366 1.69 -21.60 -26.10
C PHE A 366 0.93 -21.79 -27.41
N ASN A 367 1.59 -22.29 -28.47
CA ASN A 367 0.92 -22.56 -29.74
C ASN A 367 -0.02 -23.77 -29.65
N ALA A 368 0.40 -24.79 -28.93
CA ALA A 368 -0.41 -25.98 -28.71
C ALA A 368 -1.41 -25.80 -27.56
N ASN A 369 -1.28 -24.74 -26.77
CA ASN A 369 -1.99 -24.50 -25.53
C ASN A 369 -1.94 -25.71 -24.57
N ASN A 370 -0.75 -26.31 -24.46
CA ASN A 370 -0.50 -27.51 -23.68
C ASN A 370 1.00 -27.64 -23.32
N LEU A 371 1.32 -28.59 -22.48
CA LEU A 371 2.72 -28.97 -22.25
C LEU A 371 3.41 -29.41 -23.56
N ASP A 372 4.71 -29.13 -23.67
CA ASP A 372 5.52 -29.83 -24.68
C ASP A 372 5.56 -31.32 -24.36
N SER A 373 5.44 -32.16 -25.40
CA SER A 373 5.27 -33.63 -25.25
C SER A 373 6.48 -34.30 -24.57
N TRP A 374 7.62 -33.68 -24.59
CA TRP A 374 8.85 -34.17 -24.00
C TRP A 374 9.05 -33.67 -22.54
N THR A 375 8.31 -32.71 -22.07
CA THR A 375 8.48 -32.20 -20.70
C THR A 375 8.07 -33.25 -19.66
N ASN A 376 8.88 -33.39 -18.62
CA ASN A 376 8.46 -34.14 -17.45
C ASN A 376 7.42 -33.34 -16.70
N LYS A 377 6.36 -34.03 -16.23
CA LYS A 377 5.23 -33.41 -15.52
C LYS A 377 5.55 -33.17 -14.05
N ALA A 378 4.68 -32.43 -13.38
CA ALA A 378 4.78 -32.19 -11.96
C ALA A 378 4.91 -33.52 -11.19
N GLY A 379 3.89 -34.36 -11.25
CA GLY A 379 3.86 -35.68 -10.64
C GLY A 379 4.41 -35.72 -9.20
N HIS A 380 4.20 -36.79 -8.51
CA HIS A 380 4.74 -36.92 -7.16
C HIS A 380 5.47 -38.25 -6.99
N LEU A 381 6.74 -38.18 -6.60
CA LEU A 381 7.49 -39.35 -6.15
C LEU A 381 7.35 -39.46 -4.64
N CYS A 382 6.47 -40.37 -4.23
CA CYS A 382 6.15 -40.56 -2.83
C CYS A 382 7.29 -41.23 -2.06
N ARG A 383 7.59 -40.70 -0.90
CA ARG A 383 8.68 -41.17 -0.02
C ARG A 383 8.15 -42.04 1.13
N VAL A 384 7.03 -41.64 1.70
CA VAL A 384 6.39 -42.37 2.79
C VAL A 384 5.15 -43.06 2.24
N VAL A 385 5.29 -44.36 1.93
CA VAL A 385 4.18 -45.17 1.43
C VAL A 385 3.71 -46.15 2.49
N VAL A 386 2.45 -46.09 2.87
CA VAL A 386 1.82 -46.99 3.83
C VAL A 386 0.56 -47.56 3.16
N ASP A 387 0.47 -48.88 3.06
CA ASP A 387 -0.64 -49.59 2.42
C ASP A 387 -0.94 -49.06 1.00
N ASP A 388 0.11 -48.90 0.19
CA ASP A 388 0.09 -48.30 -1.15
C ASP A 388 -0.52 -46.86 -1.19
N THR A 389 -0.59 -46.19 -0.05
CA THR A 389 -1.04 -44.79 0.06
C THR A 389 0.14 -43.89 0.39
N CYS A 390 0.28 -42.82 -0.38
CA CYS A 390 1.29 -41.78 -0.10
C CYS A 390 0.89 -40.97 1.14
N ARG A 391 1.85 -40.75 2.02
CA ARG A 391 1.71 -39.99 3.27
C ARG A 391 2.58 -38.73 3.34
N ASP A 392 3.21 -38.40 2.23
CA ASP A 392 4.02 -37.17 2.18
C ASP A 392 3.17 -35.93 2.46
N THR A 393 3.71 -34.99 3.23
CA THR A 393 3.07 -33.69 3.53
C THR A 393 3.13 -32.78 2.32
N TYR A 394 4.26 -32.77 1.61
CA TYR A 394 4.50 -31.91 0.46
C TYR A 394 4.51 -32.73 -0.83
N LYS A 395 3.99 -32.13 -1.90
CA LYS A 395 3.99 -32.75 -3.24
C LYS A 395 4.91 -31.97 -4.18
N THR A 396 5.47 -32.67 -5.15
CA THR A 396 6.30 -32.01 -6.19
C THR A 396 5.52 -30.91 -6.92
N SER A 397 4.21 -31.10 -7.12
CA SER A 397 3.32 -30.10 -7.72
C SER A 397 3.23 -28.77 -6.95
N ASP A 398 3.56 -28.75 -5.65
CA ASP A 398 3.53 -27.53 -4.84
C ASP A 398 4.67 -26.56 -5.24
N PHE A 399 5.73 -27.09 -5.83
CA PHE A 399 6.95 -26.38 -6.24
C PHE A 399 7.13 -26.32 -7.75
N TYR A 400 6.21 -26.89 -8.52
CA TYR A 400 6.32 -26.99 -9.95
C TYR A 400 5.55 -25.91 -10.67
N VAL A 401 6.20 -25.21 -11.60
CA VAL A 401 5.62 -24.18 -12.46
C VAL A 401 5.98 -24.43 -13.92
N LEU A 402 5.33 -23.70 -14.82
CA LEU A 402 5.53 -23.79 -16.26
C LEU A 402 6.04 -22.47 -16.82
N ALA A 403 6.89 -22.55 -17.81
CA ALA A 403 7.30 -21.42 -18.62
C ALA A 403 7.55 -21.85 -20.08
N PRO A 404 7.68 -20.95 -21.07
CA PRO A 404 8.05 -21.29 -22.45
C PRO A 404 9.37 -22.03 -22.48
N GLY A 405 9.42 -23.19 -23.12
CA GLY A 405 10.66 -23.97 -23.25
C GLY A 405 11.20 -24.02 -24.70
N ASN A 406 10.64 -23.22 -25.60
CA ASN A 406 11.16 -23.01 -26.94
C ASN A 406 11.55 -21.53 -27.04
N THR A 407 12.82 -21.21 -26.92
CA THR A 407 13.31 -19.83 -26.84
C THR A 407 14.44 -19.57 -27.86
N TYR A 408 14.50 -18.31 -28.30
CA TYR A 408 15.59 -17.77 -29.06
C TYR A 408 16.50 -16.98 -28.12
N SER A 409 17.79 -17.27 -28.09
CA SER A 409 18.71 -16.65 -27.17
C SER A 409 20.13 -16.66 -27.74
N THR A 410 21.10 -16.15 -26.99
CA THR A 410 22.54 -16.14 -27.36
C THR A 410 23.10 -17.54 -27.55
N ASP A 411 24.09 -17.69 -28.41
CA ASP A 411 24.82 -18.92 -28.69
C ASP A 411 26.30 -18.72 -28.38
N ASN A 412 27.11 -19.78 -28.47
CA ASN A 412 28.56 -19.76 -28.15
C ASN A 412 29.45 -19.23 -29.27
N ASN A 413 28.93 -18.62 -30.30
CA ASN A 413 29.66 -18.11 -31.47
C ASN A 413 29.44 -16.60 -31.70
N GLY A 414 29.04 -15.85 -30.67
CA GLY A 414 28.67 -14.45 -30.80
C GLY A 414 27.38 -14.25 -31.62
N SER A 415 26.56 -15.29 -31.75
CA SER A 415 25.31 -15.31 -32.50
C SER A 415 24.12 -15.71 -31.62
N TYR A 416 22.95 -15.81 -32.22
CA TYR A 416 21.71 -16.23 -31.54
C TYR A 416 21.15 -17.48 -32.20
N GLY A 417 20.46 -18.31 -31.41
CA GLY A 417 19.86 -19.54 -31.89
C GLY A 417 18.60 -19.94 -31.12
N ASN A 418 17.86 -20.90 -31.70
CA ASN A 418 16.71 -21.49 -31.05
C ASN A 418 17.11 -22.78 -30.34
N MET A 419 16.76 -22.91 -29.09
CA MET A 419 16.85 -24.17 -28.36
C MET A 419 15.51 -24.52 -27.71
N SER A 420 15.32 -25.83 -27.45
CA SER A 420 14.08 -26.35 -26.86
C SER A 420 14.42 -27.30 -25.73
N GLY A 421 13.72 -27.13 -24.61
CA GLY A 421 13.90 -27.96 -23.42
C GLY A 421 13.32 -27.28 -22.18
N THR A 422 13.10 -28.04 -21.12
CA THR A 422 12.86 -27.48 -19.79
C THR A 422 14.06 -26.65 -19.31
N SER A 423 15.22 -26.89 -19.92
CA SER A 423 16.44 -26.07 -19.77
C SER A 423 16.28 -24.62 -20.22
N MET A 424 15.34 -24.32 -21.14
CA MET A 424 15.04 -22.96 -21.63
C MET A 424 13.86 -22.35 -20.87
N ALA A 425 13.03 -23.17 -20.25
CA ALA A 425 11.96 -22.71 -19.38
C ALA A 425 12.49 -22.25 -17.99
N ALA A 426 13.45 -22.96 -17.42
CA ALA A 426 14.03 -22.65 -16.10
C ALA A 426 14.63 -21.23 -16.00
N PRO A 427 15.43 -20.75 -16.99
CA PRO A 427 16.01 -19.41 -16.93
C PRO A 427 14.96 -18.28 -16.95
N ILE A 428 13.77 -18.48 -17.55
CA ILE A 428 12.68 -17.51 -17.51
C ILE A 428 12.19 -17.34 -16.07
N VAL A 429 12.02 -18.46 -15.34
CA VAL A 429 11.61 -18.43 -13.93
C VAL A 429 12.70 -17.86 -13.03
N THR A 430 13.96 -18.15 -13.33
CA THR A 430 15.12 -17.54 -12.65
C THR A 430 15.10 -16.02 -12.79
N GLY A 431 14.85 -15.52 -14.01
CA GLY A 431 14.71 -14.10 -14.27
C GLY A 431 13.52 -13.49 -13.53
N GLN A 432 12.38 -14.20 -13.42
CA GLN A 432 11.25 -13.72 -12.61
C GLN A 432 11.63 -13.55 -11.14
N VAL A 433 12.31 -14.52 -10.55
CA VAL A 433 12.78 -14.41 -9.16
C VAL A 433 13.72 -13.22 -8.99
N ALA A 434 14.61 -12.96 -9.95
CA ALA A 434 15.51 -11.81 -9.92
C ALA A 434 14.75 -10.47 -10.01
N VAL A 435 13.71 -10.39 -10.85
CA VAL A 435 12.83 -9.21 -10.96
C VAL A 435 12.06 -8.98 -9.65
N LEU A 436 11.50 -10.02 -9.06
CA LEU A 436 10.77 -9.93 -7.79
C LEU A 436 11.68 -9.54 -6.63
N HIS A 437 12.92 -10.04 -6.61
CA HIS A 437 13.89 -9.65 -5.59
C HIS A 437 14.32 -8.18 -5.74
N GLN A 438 14.46 -7.65 -6.95
CA GLN A 438 14.66 -6.21 -7.14
C GLN A 438 13.53 -5.41 -6.49
N MET A 439 12.29 -5.83 -6.69
CA MET A 439 11.12 -5.13 -6.17
C MET A 439 11.03 -5.22 -4.64
N TRP A 440 11.39 -6.38 -4.06
CA TRP A 440 11.35 -6.60 -2.60
C TRP A 440 12.63 -7.31 -2.10
N PRO A 441 13.73 -6.57 -1.94
CA PRO A 441 15.02 -7.17 -1.53
C PRO A 441 15.01 -7.80 -0.12
N HIS A 442 14.04 -7.45 0.71
CA HIS A 442 13.85 -8.01 2.05
C HIS A 442 13.13 -9.36 2.04
N MET A 443 12.51 -9.75 0.92
CA MET A 443 11.81 -11.03 0.83
C MET A 443 12.75 -12.21 0.96
N LYS A 444 12.38 -13.15 1.80
CA LYS A 444 13.08 -14.42 1.95
C LYS A 444 12.84 -15.33 0.74
N GLY A 445 13.81 -16.20 0.44
CA GLY A 445 13.73 -17.11 -0.71
C GLY A 445 12.48 -18.00 -0.73
N GLU A 446 12.03 -18.49 0.43
CA GLU A 446 10.79 -19.26 0.55
C GLU A 446 9.53 -18.45 0.19
N ASN A 447 9.51 -17.17 0.51
CA ASN A 447 8.41 -16.28 0.15
C ASN A 447 8.42 -15.96 -1.36
N LEU A 448 9.60 -15.81 -1.97
CA LEU A 448 9.72 -15.67 -3.42
C LEU A 448 9.19 -16.90 -4.16
N VAL A 449 9.54 -18.11 -3.70
CA VAL A 449 9.00 -19.38 -4.26
C VAL A 449 7.48 -19.42 -4.10
N LYS A 450 6.97 -19.15 -2.89
CA LYS A 450 5.53 -19.13 -2.62
C LYS A 450 4.80 -18.10 -3.47
N LEU A 451 5.38 -16.92 -3.67
CA LEU A 451 4.81 -15.89 -4.54
C LEU A 451 4.71 -16.36 -5.99
N VAL A 452 5.80 -16.86 -6.58
CA VAL A 452 5.82 -17.39 -7.95
C VAL A 452 4.78 -18.49 -8.14
N THR A 453 4.68 -19.43 -7.19
CA THR A 453 3.73 -20.55 -7.29
C THR A 453 2.28 -20.12 -7.07
N THR A 454 2.01 -19.17 -6.17
CA THR A 454 0.66 -18.69 -5.89
C THR A 454 0.08 -17.87 -7.04
N THR A 455 0.93 -17.06 -7.68
CA THR A 455 0.50 -16.14 -8.76
C THR A 455 0.56 -16.76 -10.16
N ALA A 456 0.99 -18.02 -10.27
CA ALA A 456 1.04 -18.72 -11.54
C ALA A 456 -0.35 -18.88 -12.17
N ASN A 457 -0.44 -18.65 -13.48
CA ASN A 457 -1.68 -18.65 -14.23
C ASN A 457 -2.15 -20.11 -14.48
N LYS A 458 -3.35 -20.43 -13.99
CA LYS A 458 -3.99 -21.74 -14.11
C LYS A 458 -5.01 -21.81 -15.27
N ASP A 459 -5.11 -20.76 -16.10
CA ASP A 459 -5.98 -20.78 -17.28
C ASP A 459 -5.38 -21.66 -18.41
N ILE A 460 -5.30 -22.93 -18.13
CA ILE A 460 -4.80 -23.99 -19.01
C ILE A 460 -5.96 -24.93 -19.32
N THR A 461 -6.17 -25.23 -20.62
CA THR A 461 -7.23 -26.20 -21.01
C THR A 461 -6.95 -27.57 -20.41
N GLY A 462 -7.87 -28.03 -19.58
CA GLY A 462 -7.71 -29.32 -18.87
C GLY A 462 -6.66 -29.25 -17.76
N TYR A 463 -6.53 -28.11 -17.10
CA TYR A 463 -5.62 -27.93 -15.96
C TYR A 463 -5.77 -29.05 -14.93
N ASP A 464 -4.66 -29.67 -14.59
CA ASP A 464 -4.50 -30.64 -13.51
C ASP A 464 -3.21 -30.31 -12.75
N VAL A 465 -3.32 -30.07 -11.46
CA VAL A 465 -2.17 -29.70 -10.61
C VAL A 465 -1.06 -30.75 -10.61
N ASN A 466 -1.41 -32.04 -10.75
CA ASN A 466 -0.43 -33.12 -10.79
C ASN A 466 0.32 -33.20 -12.12
N ILE A 467 -0.17 -32.52 -13.14
CA ILE A 467 0.44 -32.44 -14.47
C ILE A 467 1.13 -31.08 -14.66
N HIS A 468 0.40 -30.00 -14.36
CA HIS A 468 0.77 -28.64 -14.66
C HIS A 468 1.41 -27.90 -13.47
N GLY A 469 1.48 -28.56 -12.29
CA GLY A 469 1.92 -27.91 -11.06
C GLY A 469 1.03 -26.72 -10.70
N GLN A 470 1.62 -25.61 -10.34
CA GLN A 470 0.89 -24.39 -9.99
C GLN A 470 0.46 -23.57 -11.21
N GLY A 471 0.92 -23.93 -12.41
CA GLY A 471 0.54 -23.26 -13.65
C GLY A 471 1.69 -22.51 -14.32
N ILE A 472 1.36 -21.62 -15.26
CA ILE A 472 2.32 -20.83 -16.02
C ILE A 472 2.73 -19.62 -15.19
N VAL A 473 4.02 -19.34 -15.05
CA VAL A 473 4.49 -18.16 -14.33
C VAL A 473 3.94 -16.87 -14.95
N ASP A 474 3.55 -15.93 -14.09
CA ASP A 474 2.92 -14.68 -14.50
C ASP A 474 3.57 -13.50 -13.75
N PHE A 475 4.28 -12.65 -14.49
CA PHE A 475 4.94 -11.47 -13.91
C PHE A 475 3.95 -10.37 -13.54
N ASP A 476 2.84 -10.27 -14.27
CA ASP A 476 1.81 -9.28 -13.98
C ASP A 476 1.15 -9.56 -12.62
N GLU A 477 0.69 -10.79 -12.41
CA GLU A 477 0.08 -11.18 -11.13
C GLU A 477 1.10 -11.20 -9.98
N ALA A 478 2.35 -11.63 -10.25
CA ALA A 478 3.39 -11.67 -9.22
C ALA A 478 3.82 -10.27 -8.73
N THR A 479 3.66 -9.24 -9.54
CA THR A 479 4.01 -7.85 -9.18
C THR A 479 2.81 -7.03 -8.68
N LYS A 480 1.62 -7.60 -8.59
CA LYS A 480 0.43 -7.00 -7.96
C LYS A 480 0.30 -7.39 -6.50
N PRO A 481 -0.36 -6.60 -5.66
CA PRO A 481 -0.69 -7.00 -4.29
C PRO A 481 -1.47 -8.32 -4.26
N GLN A 482 -1.11 -9.19 -3.35
CA GLN A 482 -1.80 -10.46 -3.14
C GLN A 482 -2.56 -10.43 -1.82
N GLY A 483 -3.86 -10.77 -1.87
CA GLY A 483 -4.74 -10.72 -0.71
C GLY A 483 -5.15 -9.31 -0.32
N ALA A 484 -5.49 -9.13 0.95
CA ALA A 484 -5.93 -7.86 1.48
C ALA A 484 -4.73 -7.03 1.95
N VAL A 485 -4.60 -5.81 1.45
CA VAL A 485 -3.55 -4.91 1.92
C VAL A 485 -3.91 -4.30 3.28
N GLY A 486 -2.90 -4.16 4.13
CA GLY A 486 -3.02 -3.60 5.47
C GLY A 486 -1.92 -2.60 5.81
N ILE A 487 -2.28 -1.60 6.62
CA ILE A 487 -1.33 -0.61 7.11
C ILE A 487 -0.52 -1.24 8.25
N PRO A 488 0.81 -1.22 8.22
CA PRO A 488 1.62 -1.80 9.28
C PRO A 488 1.43 -1.04 10.61
N THR A 489 1.22 -1.79 11.68
CA THR A 489 1.05 -1.25 13.04
C THR A 489 2.24 -1.56 13.95
N THR A 490 3.20 -2.31 13.43
CA THR A 490 4.46 -2.66 14.13
C THR A 490 5.65 -2.26 13.26
N GLY A 491 6.81 -2.15 13.88
CA GLY A 491 8.04 -1.72 13.18
C GLY A 491 8.67 -2.79 12.26
N ARG A 492 7.92 -3.80 11.81
CA ARG A 492 8.41 -4.88 10.95
C ARG A 492 7.34 -5.33 9.96
N VAL A 493 7.78 -5.76 8.77
CA VAL A 493 6.88 -6.25 7.71
C VAL A 493 6.17 -7.56 8.09
N ASP A 494 6.81 -8.42 8.87
CA ASP A 494 6.24 -9.68 9.40
C ASP A 494 5.42 -9.48 10.68
N GLY A 495 5.07 -8.23 10.99
CA GLY A 495 4.27 -7.84 12.16
C GLY A 495 2.78 -7.71 11.85
N SER A 496 2.07 -7.11 12.81
CA SER A 496 0.63 -6.88 12.66
C SER A 496 0.33 -5.75 11.68
N THR A 497 -0.75 -5.91 10.93
CA THR A 497 -1.31 -4.87 10.05
C THR A 497 -2.76 -4.56 10.43
N SER A 498 -3.20 -3.34 10.15
CA SER A 498 -4.62 -2.97 10.18
C SER A 498 -5.15 -2.88 8.75
N SER A 499 -6.24 -3.57 8.46
CA SER A 499 -6.82 -3.58 7.11
C SER A 499 -7.20 -2.18 6.64
N ILE A 500 -6.75 -1.80 5.44
CA ILE A 500 -7.14 -0.53 4.84
C ILE A 500 -8.65 -0.47 4.54
N SER A 501 -9.28 -1.62 4.26
CA SER A 501 -10.72 -1.67 4.01
C SER A 501 -11.58 -1.31 5.24
N ASN A 502 -11.01 -1.42 6.43
CA ASN A 502 -11.64 -1.01 7.69
C ASN A 502 -11.28 0.43 8.07
N THR A 503 -10.46 1.11 7.28
CA THR A 503 -10.09 2.50 7.49
C THR A 503 -11.01 3.38 6.69
N TYR A 504 -11.78 4.20 7.39
CA TYR A 504 -12.75 5.08 6.80
C TYR A 504 -12.73 6.44 7.51
N ALA A 505 -12.87 7.49 6.75
CA ALA A 505 -13.14 8.81 7.31
C ALA A 505 -14.16 9.55 6.43
N SER A 506 -15.01 10.35 7.05
CA SER A 506 -15.93 11.22 6.34
C SER A 506 -16.03 12.56 7.04
N GLY A 507 -16.21 13.61 6.26
CA GLY A 507 -16.30 14.93 6.84
C GLY A 507 -16.12 16.05 5.83
N SER A 508 -15.54 17.16 6.27
CA SER A 508 -15.34 18.35 5.46
C SER A 508 -14.27 18.17 4.37
N GLY A 509 -14.39 18.93 3.29
CA GLY A 509 -13.41 18.97 2.21
C GLY A 509 -12.00 19.40 2.65
N ASN A 510 -11.88 20.09 3.77
CA ASN A 510 -10.58 20.44 4.35
C ASN A 510 -9.81 19.18 4.77
N VAL A 511 -10.47 18.25 5.45
CA VAL A 511 -9.88 16.96 5.85
C VAL A 511 -9.56 16.12 4.62
N GLN A 512 -10.46 16.10 3.64
CA GLN A 512 -10.19 15.44 2.36
C GLN A 512 -8.93 15.98 1.69
N ALA A 513 -8.78 17.31 1.64
CA ALA A 513 -7.62 17.94 1.01
C ALA A 513 -6.31 17.53 1.66
N VAL A 514 -6.28 17.36 2.98
CA VAL A 514 -5.13 16.83 3.70
C VAL A 514 -4.85 15.39 3.32
N LEU A 515 -5.85 14.50 3.45
CA LEU A 515 -5.67 13.06 3.25
C LEU A 515 -5.40 12.70 1.79
N SER A 516 -5.94 13.45 0.81
CA SER A 516 -5.71 13.25 -0.62
C SER A 516 -4.25 13.46 -1.05
N ASN A 517 -3.46 14.11 -0.21
CA ASN A 517 -2.06 14.39 -0.44
C ASN A 517 -1.12 13.40 0.26
N LEU A 518 -1.67 12.43 0.99
CA LEU A 518 -0.91 11.47 1.78
C LEU A 518 -0.84 10.13 1.07
N GLU A 519 0.34 9.79 0.60
CA GLU A 519 0.67 8.43 0.19
C GLU A 519 1.18 7.67 1.40
N ILE A 520 0.63 6.48 1.63
CA ILE A 520 0.99 5.62 2.76
C ILE A 520 1.42 4.24 2.27
N MET A 521 2.34 3.65 3.00
CA MET A 521 2.75 2.27 2.78
C MET A 521 1.72 1.30 3.35
N VAL A 522 1.42 0.26 2.58
CA VAL A 522 0.59 -0.88 2.97
C VAL A 522 1.35 -2.18 2.68
N LEU A 523 1.08 -3.21 3.45
CA LEU A 523 1.64 -4.56 3.25
C LEU A 523 0.57 -5.49 2.73
N ASP A 524 0.94 -6.40 1.85
CA ASP A 524 0.08 -7.48 1.38
C ASP A 524 0.30 -8.79 2.16
N ASP A 525 -0.38 -9.88 1.78
CA ASP A 525 -0.30 -11.18 2.46
C ASP A 525 1.10 -11.86 2.37
N PHE A 526 2.04 -11.27 1.62
CA PHE A 526 3.43 -11.71 1.50
C PHE A 526 4.41 -10.78 2.18
N ASP A 527 3.94 -9.89 3.06
CA ASP A 527 4.76 -8.88 3.74
C ASP A 527 5.47 -7.91 2.77
N ARG A 528 4.88 -7.69 1.59
CA ARG A 528 5.42 -6.82 0.55
C ARG A 528 4.83 -5.44 0.66
N ASP A 529 5.69 -4.44 0.60
CA ASP A 529 5.28 -3.05 0.67
C ASP A 529 4.77 -2.53 -0.68
N TYR A 530 3.63 -1.89 -0.59
CA TYR A 530 2.99 -1.13 -1.65
C TYR A 530 2.60 0.24 -1.14
N TYR A 531 2.23 1.14 -2.04
CA TYR A 531 1.84 2.49 -1.68
C TYR A 531 0.45 2.80 -2.21
N THR A 532 -0.33 3.50 -1.41
CA THR A 532 -1.68 3.94 -1.79
C THR A 532 -1.99 5.30 -1.20
N ASN A 533 -2.88 6.05 -1.86
CA ASN A 533 -3.30 7.34 -1.37
C ASN A 533 -4.37 7.19 -0.29
N LEU A 534 -4.13 7.76 0.89
CA LEU A 534 -5.05 7.68 2.02
C LEU A 534 -6.38 8.40 1.76
N GLY A 535 -6.38 9.39 0.86
CA GLY A 535 -7.61 10.06 0.44
C GLY A 535 -8.63 9.15 -0.23
N ASN A 536 -8.22 7.98 -0.75
CA ASN A 536 -9.15 6.97 -1.27
C ASN A 536 -10.08 6.38 -0.19
N SER A 537 -9.69 6.48 1.08
CA SER A 537 -10.48 6.06 2.24
C SER A 537 -11.38 7.18 2.79
N PHE A 538 -11.43 8.33 2.14
CA PHE A 538 -12.18 9.49 2.60
C PHE A 538 -13.40 9.78 1.72
N THR A 539 -14.55 10.04 2.39
CA THR A 539 -15.79 10.47 1.72
C THR A 539 -16.19 11.85 2.22
N VAL A 540 -16.35 12.80 1.29
CA VAL A 540 -16.89 14.12 1.65
C VAL A 540 -18.36 13.99 2.00
N GLN A 541 -18.71 14.46 3.18
CA GLN A 541 -20.09 14.56 3.63
C GLN A 541 -20.44 16.00 4.00
N ASP A 542 -21.69 16.38 3.75
CA ASP A 542 -22.24 17.62 4.30
C ASP A 542 -22.69 17.37 5.74
N ASN A 543 -21.81 17.68 6.67
CA ASN A 543 -22.07 17.48 8.10
C ASN A 543 -23.05 18.48 8.70
N ARG A 544 -23.57 19.41 7.89
CA ARG A 544 -24.54 20.42 8.35
C ARG A 544 -25.96 19.88 8.29
N LYS A 545 -26.66 19.96 9.41
CA LYS A 545 -28.05 19.54 9.55
C LYS A 545 -29.05 20.50 8.93
N TYR A 546 -28.73 21.78 8.94
CA TYR A 546 -29.62 22.85 8.49
C TYR A 546 -28.87 23.83 7.59
N SER A 547 -29.51 24.27 6.53
CA SER A 547 -28.98 25.39 5.75
C SER A 547 -29.05 26.70 6.58
N ASP A 548 -28.15 27.62 6.28
CA ASP A 548 -28.15 28.92 7.00
C ASP A 548 -29.50 29.67 6.89
N VAL A 549 -30.19 29.44 5.77
CA VAL A 549 -31.52 30.03 5.51
C VAL A 549 -32.63 29.35 6.35
N GLU A 550 -32.58 28.03 6.48
CA GLU A 550 -33.50 27.29 7.34
C GLU A 550 -33.37 27.75 8.81
N MET A 551 -32.11 27.98 9.23
CA MET A 551 -31.83 28.48 10.58
C MET A 551 -32.43 29.87 10.83
N LEU A 552 -32.43 30.76 9.83
CA LEU A 552 -33.07 32.07 9.92
C LEU A 552 -34.59 31.97 10.05
N VAL A 553 -35.18 31.01 9.34
CA VAL A 553 -36.66 30.85 9.33
C VAL A 553 -37.18 30.25 10.63
N ASP A 554 -36.52 29.22 11.14
CA ASP A 554 -37.02 28.46 12.30
C ASP A 554 -36.76 29.17 13.63
N ASN A 555 -35.79 30.06 13.73
CA ASN A 555 -35.35 30.65 14.99
C ASN A 555 -35.66 32.14 15.19
N LYS A 556 -36.52 32.77 14.38
CA LYS A 556 -37.04 34.12 14.56
C LYS A 556 -36.04 35.09 15.25
N ASN A 557 -34.93 35.38 14.64
CA ASN A 557 -33.89 36.25 15.17
C ASN A 557 -32.98 35.67 16.28
N THR A 558 -32.97 34.36 16.54
CA THR A 558 -31.96 33.78 17.40
C THR A 558 -30.73 33.38 16.62
N PHE A 559 -29.56 33.80 17.13
CA PHE A 559 -28.28 33.31 16.63
C PHE A 559 -28.16 31.84 17.00
N LEU A 560 -27.93 30.97 15.99
CA LEU A 560 -27.73 29.58 16.27
C LEU A 560 -26.37 29.35 16.86
N PRO A 561 -26.26 28.59 17.93
CA PRO A 561 -24.99 28.18 18.47
C PRO A 561 -24.18 27.48 17.40
N HIS A 562 -22.88 27.68 17.42
CA HIS A 562 -21.91 27.02 16.56
C HIS A 562 -22.15 25.50 16.48
N GLN A 563 -22.47 24.88 17.59
CA GLN A 563 -22.76 23.47 17.78
C GLN A 563 -23.94 22.92 16.98
N GLN A 564 -24.92 23.75 16.63
CA GLN A 564 -26.08 23.31 15.83
C GLN A 564 -25.78 23.17 14.34
N MET A 565 -24.60 23.61 13.92
CA MET A 565 -24.18 23.51 12.53
C MET A 565 -23.68 22.11 12.18
N TYR A 566 -23.32 21.29 13.18
CA TYR A 566 -22.84 19.91 12.97
C TYR A 566 -23.97 18.89 13.19
N GLY A 567 -24.02 17.88 12.29
CA GLY A 567 -25.15 16.95 12.19
C GLY A 567 -25.35 15.97 13.34
N SER A 568 -24.38 15.86 14.24
CA SER A 568 -24.45 14.92 15.39
C SER A 568 -25.48 15.29 16.45
N PHE A 569 -25.91 16.55 16.52
CA PHE A 569 -26.78 17.07 17.59
C PHE A 569 -28.23 17.26 17.14
N ALA A 570 -29.02 16.20 17.16
CA ALA A 570 -30.35 16.20 16.61
C ALA A 570 -31.46 16.38 17.63
N GLN A 571 -31.22 16.12 18.92
CA GLN A 571 -32.22 16.17 19.96
C GLN A 571 -31.89 17.26 20.97
N GLY A 572 -32.79 18.20 21.12
CA GLY A 572 -32.59 19.27 22.07
C GLY A 572 -33.46 20.48 21.77
N GLY A 573 -33.23 21.54 22.47
CA GLY A 573 -33.92 22.77 22.28
C GLY A 573 -33.29 23.95 22.99
N GLN A 574 -33.69 25.13 22.56
CA GLN A 574 -33.34 26.39 23.20
C GLN A 574 -34.45 26.81 24.10
N TYR A 575 -34.13 27.25 25.30
CA TYR A 575 -35.06 27.67 26.35
C TYR A 575 -34.76 29.09 26.79
N ASP A 576 -35.79 29.93 26.92
CA ASP A 576 -35.67 31.24 27.55
C ASP A 576 -35.66 31.07 29.08
N LEU A 577 -34.49 31.28 29.70
CA LEU A 577 -34.33 31.17 31.15
C LEU A 577 -34.89 32.36 31.89
N ALA A 578 -34.75 33.56 31.33
CA ALA A 578 -35.25 34.83 31.86
C ALA A 578 -35.30 35.85 30.73
N LYS A 579 -35.84 37.04 31.01
CA LYS A 579 -35.86 38.14 30.03
C LYS A 579 -34.45 38.39 29.48
N ASN A 580 -34.26 38.13 28.18
CA ASN A 580 -33.03 38.32 27.42
C ASN A 580 -31.92 37.27 27.69
N TYR A 581 -32.22 36.17 28.39
CA TYR A 581 -31.27 35.05 28.56
C TYR A 581 -31.82 33.82 27.88
N ASN A 582 -30.97 33.12 27.13
CA ASN A 582 -31.30 31.86 26.50
C ASN A 582 -30.33 30.76 26.92
N PHE A 583 -30.82 29.53 26.92
CA PHE A 583 -30.03 28.33 27.21
C PHE A 583 -30.37 27.27 26.19
N GLY A 584 -29.37 26.68 25.61
CA GLY A 584 -29.48 25.55 24.67
C GLY A 584 -28.89 24.29 25.28
N LEU A 585 -29.62 23.20 25.17
CA LEU A 585 -29.12 21.87 25.50
C LEU A 585 -29.48 20.93 24.33
N TYR A 586 -28.47 20.25 23.80
CA TYR A 586 -28.59 19.31 22.68
C TYR A 586 -27.86 18.04 23.01
N THR A 587 -28.36 16.90 22.53
CA THR A 587 -27.74 15.59 22.66
C THR A 587 -27.64 14.91 21.30
N GLY A 588 -26.71 13.99 21.15
CA GLY A 588 -26.53 13.22 19.92
C GLY A 588 -27.72 12.35 19.54
N GLU A 589 -27.91 12.11 18.26
CA GLU A 589 -29.06 11.33 17.75
C GLU A 589 -29.02 9.86 18.17
N ASN A 590 -27.83 9.30 18.32
CA ASN A 590 -27.61 7.87 18.48
C ASN A 590 -27.36 7.43 19.93
N GLY A 591 -27.43 8.37 20.89
CA GLY A 591 -27.18 8.05 22.31
C GLY A 591 -25.72 7.69 22.60
N ASN A 592 -24.78 8.08 21.73
CA ASN A 592 -23.35 7.85 21.84
C ASN A 592 -22.66 8.67 22.95
N GLY A 593 -23.37 9.56 23.61
CA GLY A 593 -22.81 10.40 24.67
C GLY A 593 -22.51 11.84 24.24
N ASP A 594 -22.67 12.19 22.97
CA ASP A 594 -22.51 13.57 22.49
C ASP A 594 -23.47 14.53 23.19
N TYR A 595 -22.99 15.67 23.62
CA TYR A 595 -23.80 16.72 24.15
C TYR A 595 -23.26 18.12 23.86
N SER A 596 -24.17 19.10 23.82
CA SER A 596 -23.82 20.49 23.59
C SER A 596 -24.64 21.39 24.50
N LEU A 597 -23.96 22.35 25.08
CA LEU A 597 -24.52 23.38 25.95
C LEU A 597 -24.27 24.75 25.36
N ASN A 598 -25.27 25.67 25.47
CA ASN A 598 -25.09 27.04 25.03
C ASN A 598 -25.79 27.96 26.02
N VAL A 599 -25.15 29.06 26.37
CA VAL A 599 -25.73 30.12 27.19
C VAL A 599 -25.57 31.46 26.49
N GLY A 600 -26.65 32.13 26.28
CA GLY A 600 -26.67 33.43 25.59
C GLY A 600 -27.40 34.54 26.33
N LYS A 601 -27.08 35.75 25.91
CA LYS A 601 -27.70 36.96 26.41
C LYS A 601 -27.89 37.98 25.31
N ASP A 602 -29.10 38.54 25.27
CA ASP A 602 -29.48 39.66 24.41
C ASP A 602 -29.40 40.99 25.15
N PHE A 603 -28.68 41.95 24.56
CA PHE A 603 -28.58 43.32 25.05
C PHE A 603 -29.27 44.27 24.09
N TYR A 604 -30.24 45.02 24.57
CA TYR A 604 -30.91 46.08 23.83
C TYR A 604 -30.26 47.42 24.19
N LEU A 605 -29.43 47.93 23.29
CA LEU A 605 -28.78 49.23 23.48
C LEU A 605 -29.76 50.39 23.31
N ASN A 606 -30.75 50.21 22.44
CA ASN A 606 -31.91 51.09 22.27
C ASN A 606 -32.99 50.32 21.48
N ASP A 607 -34.11 50.98 21.17
CA ASP A 607 -35.26 50.36 20.48
C ASP A 607 -34.95 49.83 19.07
N LYS A 608 -33.77 50.20 18.51
CA LYS A 608 -33.36 49.82 17.15
C LYS A 608 -32.12 48.96 17.11
N PHE A 609 -31.38 48.86 18.19
CA PHE A 609 -30.07 48.19 18.18
C PHE A 609 -29.98 47.10 19.24
N LYS A 610 -29.78 45.88 18.79
CA LYS A 610 -29.66 44.68 19.61
C LYS A 610 -28.27 44.03 19.39
N VAL A 611 -27.67 43.64 20.51
CA VAL A 611 -26.45 42.84 20.52
C VAL A 611 -26.77 41.50 21.16
N LYS A 612 -26.43 40.41 20.49
CA LYS A 612 -26.54 39.03 20.99
C LYS A 612 -25.16 38.53 21.32
N THR A 613 -25.01 37.83 22.42
CA THR A 613 -23.78 37.15 22.78
C THR A 613 -24.11 35.75 23.28
N SER A 614 -23.27 34.78 22.97
CA SER A 614 -23.39 33.46 23.60
C SER A 614 -22.04 32.80 23.70
N VAL A 615 -21.95 31.87 24.65
CA VAL A 615 -20.84 30.94 24.78
C VAL A 615 -21.40 29.54 24.75
N GLY A 616 -20.65 28.66 24.11
CA GLY A 616 -21.05 27.25 23.92
C GLY A 616 -19.94 26.30 24.26
N TYR A 617 -20.34 25.12 24.66
CA TYR A 617 -19.47 23.97 24.85
C TYR A 617 -20.13 22.75 24.20
N MET A 618 -19.32 21.97 23.50
CA MET A 618 -19.73 20.75 22.80
C MET A 618 -18.71 19.65 23.10
N SER A 619 -19.18 18.44 23.35
CA SER A 619 -18.33 17.26 23.48
C SER A 619 -18.86 16.19 22.54
N GLU A 620 -17.97 15.66 21.71
CA GLU A 620 -18.24 14.63 20.72
C GLU A 620 -17.45 13.36 21.07
N GLN A 621 -18.05 12.19 20.86
CA GLN A 621 -17.42 10.90 21.10
C GLN A 621 -17.04 10.28 19.75
N GLU A 622 -15.77 9.87 19.58
CA GLU A 622 -15.23 9.26 18.35
C GLU A 622 -15.42 10.12 17.08
N THR A 623 -15.85 11.37 17.24
CA THR A 623 -16.07 12.33 16.15
C THR A 623 -15.57 13.70 16.58
N TRP A 624 -15.28 14.58 15.61
CA TRP A 624 -14.86 15.96 15.88
C TRP A 624 -15.38 16.91 14.81
N LEU A 625 -16.04 17.96 15.22
CA LEU A 625 -16.68 18.92 14.32
C LEU A 625 -17.55 18.25 13.25
N GLY A 626 -18.23 17.14 13.64
CA GLY A 626 -19.03 16.32 12.74
C GLY A 626 -18.22 15.43 11.77
N ASN A 627 -16.89 15.45 11.80
CA ASN A 627 -16.09 14.51 11.04
C ASN A 627 -16.06 13.16 11.77
N THR A 628 -16.22 12.07 11.03
CA THR A 628 -16.16 10.70 11.55
C THR A 628 -14.96 9.99 10.96
N SER A 629 -14.33 9.12 11.75
CA SER A 629 -13.23 8.32 11.29
C SER A 629 -13.14 6.99 12.04
N GLU A 630 -12.69 5.95 11.35
CA GLU A 630 -12.54 4.60 11.88
C GLU A 630 -11.20 3.97 11.44
N GLY A 631 -10.85 2.87 12.04
CA GLY A 631 -9.62 2.14 11.76
C GLY A 631 -8.38 2.94 12.17
N VAL A 632 -7.37 3.00 11.30
CA VAL A 632 -6.12 3.72 11.62
C VAL A 632 -6.24 5.25 11.58
N LEU A 633 -7.38 5.80 11.19
CA LEU A 633 -7.67 7.24 11.26
C LEU A 633 -8.58 7.60 12.44
N ALA A 634 -8.92 6.64 13.30
CA ALA A 634 -9.82 6.88 14.43
C ALA A 634 -9.28 7.96 15.35
N VAL A 635 -10.21 8.80 15.85
CA VAL A 635 -9.97 9.74 16.92
C VAL A 635 -10.51 9.19 18.25
N GLY A 636 -10.05 9.74 19.35
CA GLY A 636 -10.50 9.34 20.67
C GLY A 636 -11.85 9.95 21.05
N ASP A 637 -12.29 9.64 22.27
CA ASP A 637 -13.49 10.20 22.90
C ASP A 637 -13.23 11.59 23.48
N ASN A 638 -14.34 12.29 23.80
CA ASN A 638 -14.33 13.60 24.46
C ASN A 638 -13.56 14.68 23.65
N ASN A 639 -13.92 14.80 22.39
CA ASN A 639 -13.43 15.89 21.55
C ASN A 639 -14.25 17.13 21.84
N ASP A 640 -13.62 18.10 22.52
CA ASP A 640 -14.30 19.20 23.15
C ASP A 640 -14.16 20.50 22.34
N THR A 641 -15.28 21.12 22.01
CA THR A 641 -15.29 22.42 21.33
C THR A 641 -15.88 23.49 22.25
N THR A 642 -15.12 24.54 22.45
CA THR A 642 -15.62 25.78 23.07
C THR A 642 -15.88 26.83 22.01
N SER A 643 -16.96 27.59 22.12
CA SER A 643 -17.30 28.63 21.15
C SER A 643 -17.78 29.92 21.79
N ALA A 644 -17.50 31.01 21.11
CA ALA A 644 -18.05 32.33 21.44
C ALA A 644 -18.71 32.94 20.21
N ASN A 645 -19.91 33.50 20.41
CA ASN A 645 -20.70 34.05 19.33
C ASN A 645 -21.10 35.49 19.68
N ILE A 646 -21.05 36.36 18.69
CA ILE A 646 -21.53 37.73 18.78
C ILE A 646 -22.35 38.06 17.53
N GLY A 647 -23.54 38.61 17.76
CA GLY A 647 -24.39 39.09 16.69
C GLY A 647 -24.83 40.53 16.98
N VAL A 648 -24.99 41.31 15.93
CA VAL A 648 -25.58 42.65 16.01
C VAL A 648 -26.74 42.73 15.05
N ALA A 649 -27.85 43.29 15.51
CA ALA A 649 -29.01 43.53 14.67
C ALA A 649 -29.48 44.99 14.78
N TYR A 650 -29.73 45.61 13.65
CA TYR A 650 -30.18 46.99 13.54
C TYR A 650 -31.51 47.10 12.79
N GLN A 651 -32.48 47.74 13.41
CA GLN A 651 -33.82 47.90 12.85
C GLN A 651 -33.90 49.17 11.97
N LEU A 652 -34.23 48.95 10.70
CA LEU A 652 -34.44 49.99 9.66
C LEU A 652 -35.91 50.06 9.31
N GLY A 653 -36.68 50.81 10.07
CA GLY A 653 -38.14 50.81 9.91
C GLY A 653 -38.73 49.45 10.29
N ASN A 654 -39.37 48.79 9.34
CA ASN A 654 -39.89 47.41 9.52
C ASN A 654 -38.84 46.32 9.13
N ASN A 655 -37.66 46.72 8.69
CA ASN A 655 -36.64 45.81 8.23
C ASN A 655 -35.54 45.64 9.29
N VAL A 656 -34.80 44.52 9.21
CA VAL A 656 -33.70 44.22 10.13
C VAL A 656 -32.47 43.84 9.33
N LEU A 657 -31.36 44.50 9.63
CA LEU A 657 -30.03 44.09 9.16
C LEU A 657 -29.29 43.44 10.32
N SER A 658 -28.77 42.22 10.10
CA SER A 658 -27.99 41.52 11.12
C SER A 658 -26.67 41.04 10.59
N LEU A 659 -25.68 41.04 11.48
CA LEU A 659 -24.36 40.49 11.25
C LEU A 659 -24.02 39.58 12.44
N ASP A 660 -23.70 38.36 12.17
CA ASP A 660 -23.32 37.36 13.18
C ASP A 660 -21.89 36.87 12.88
N TYR A 661 -21.13 36.69 13.94
CA TYR A 661 -19.79 36.12 13.95
C TYR A 661 -19.68 35.05 15.05
N SER A 662 -19.04 33.93 14.72
CA SER A 662 -18.74 32.87 15.67
C SER A 662 -17.30 32.43 15.54
N LYS A 663 -16.65 32.17 16.67
CA LYS A 663 -15.34 31.53 16.76
C LYS A 663 -15.40 30.34 17.70
N GLY A 664 -14.83 29.22 17.27
CA GLY A 664 -14.69 28.01 18.07
C GLY A 664 -13.24 27.56 18.19
N SER A 665 -12.94 26.87 19.27
CA SER A 665 -11.65 26.17 19.48
C SER A 665 -11.97 24.74 19.90
N THR A 666 -11.40 23.78 19.22
CA THR A 666 -11.64 22.35 19.43
C THR A 666 -10.35 21.65 19.86
N ASP A 667 -10.43 20.95 20.97
CA ASP A 667 -9.41 20.02 21.45
C ASP A 667 -9.80 18.60 21.04
N ILE A 668 -8.88 17.90 20.35
CA ILE A 668 -9.17 16.59 19.73
C ILE A 668 -8.23 15.56 20.32
N ASN A 669 -8.79 14.49 20.89
CA ASN A 669 -8.08 13.37 21.44
C ASN A 669 -7.79 12.32 20.35
N THR A 670 -6.66 11.67 20.44
CA THR A 670 -6.26 10.60 19.51
C THR A 670 -6.65 9.23 20.07
N ALA A 671 -6.98 8.30 19.19
CA ALA A 671 -7.25 6.91 19.56
C ALA A 671 -5.96 6.08 19.60
N ASP A 672 -5.93 5.07 20.44
CA ASP A 672 -4.84 4.10 20.51
C ASP A 672 -4.70 3.36 19.17
N GLY A 673 -3.48 3.24 18.65
CA GLY A 673 -3.21 2.56 17.37
C GLY A 673 -3.53 3.39 16.12
N SER A 674 -3.97 4.63 16.28
CA SER A 674 -4.18 5.56 15.16
C SER A 674 -2.85 6.03 14.56
N LEU A 675 -2.85 6.28 13.26
CA LEU A 675 -1.77 7.02 12.58
C LEU A 675 -1.72 8.47 13.04
N ILE A 676 -2.84 9.01 13.50
CA ILE A 676 -2.92 10.37 14.02
C ILE A 676 -2.32 10.38 15.43
N LYS A 677 -1.24 11.13 15.63
CA LYS A 677 -0.53 11.21 16.90
C LYS A 677 -0.92 12.40 17.75
N SER A 678 -1.25 13.50 17.11
CA SER A 678 -1.71 14.70 17.80
C SER A 678 -2.45 15.65 16.86
N PHE A 679 -3.22 16.54 17.47
CA PHE A 679 -3.73 17.74 16.82
C PHE A 679 -3.19 18.96 17.56
N SER A 680 -2.93 20.03 16.83
CA SER A 680 -2.82 21.35 17.48
C SER A 680 -4.22 21.94 17.69
N ASP A 681 -4.31 23.05 18.40
CA ASP A 681 -5.57 23.79 18.60
C ASP A 681 -6.29 24.06 17.27
N VAL A 682 -7.42 23.41 17.06
CA VAL A 682 -8.22 23.56 15.84
C VAL A 682 -9.19 24.70 16.05
N GLU A 683 -8.97 25.81 15.34
CA GLU A 683 -9.88 26.97 15.40
C GLU A 683 -10.84 26.97 14.20
N THR A 684 -12.06 27.39 14.47
CA THR A 684 -13.12 27.54 13.47
C THR A 684 -13.73 28.93 13.54
N GLU A 685 -14.16 29.45 12.39
CA GLU A 685 -14.88 30.70 12.29
C GLU A 685 -16.10 30.56 11.36
N SER A 686 -17.11 31.38 11.62
CA SER A 686 -18.25 31.56 10.72
C SER A 686 -18.75 32.99 10.70
N TYR A 687 -19.31 33.41 9.56
CA TYR A 687 -19.88 34.75 9.37
C TYR A 687 -21.21 34.64 8.66
N ARG A 688 -22.18 35.52 9.08
CA ARG A 688 -23.46 35.64 8.41
C ARG A 688 -23.93 37.10 8.39
N LEU A 689 -24.22 37.61 7.22
CA LEU A 689 -24.92 38.89 7.01
C LEU A 689 -26.33 38.59 6.52
N ALA A 690 -27.38 39.10 7.19
CA ALA A 690 -28.75 38.89 6.75
C ALA A 690 -29.52 40.22 6.71
N TYR A 691 -30.44 40.33 5.77
CA TYR A 691 -31.36 41.45 5.64
C TYR A 691 -32.77 40.91 5.54
N GLU A 692 -33.60 41.27 6.53
CA GLU A 692 -34.98 40.82 6.65
C GLU A 692 -35.94 41.97 6.38
N ILE A 693 -36.98 41.73 5.61
CA ILE A 693 -38.03 42.66 5.26
C ILE A 693 -39.34 42.13 5.86
N HIS A 694 -39.86 42.83 6.88
CA HIS A 694 -41.16 42.55 7.49
C HIS A 694 -42.22 43.36 6.77
N LYS A 695 -42.90 42.74 5.79
CA LYS A 695 -43.95 43.43 5.01
C LYS A 695 -45.15 43.77 5.89
N ASP A 696 -45.51 42.87 6.74
CA ASP A 696 -46.60 42.98 7.74
C ASP A 696 -46.30 42.06 8.93
N THR A 697 -47.21 41.92 9.89
CA THR A 697 -47.03 41.08 11.07
C THR A 697 -46.93 39.58 10.75
N HIS A 698 -47.31 39.19 9.55
CA HIS A 698 -47.42 37.78 9.14
C HIS A 698 -46.52 37.40 7.96
N THR A 699 -45.91 38.36 7.31
CA THR A 699 -45.12 38.14 6.08
C THR A 699 -43.71 38.68 6.24
N THR A 700 -42.73 37.80 6.20
CA THR A 700 -41.30 38.16 6.22
C THR A 700 -40.59 37.49 5.04
N PHE A 701 -39.72 38.22 4.42
CA PHE A 701 -38.76 37.66 3.46
C PHE A 701 -37.42 38.26 3.68
N GLY A 702 -36.36 37.49 3.33
CA GLY A 702 -35.02 37.95 3.60
C GLY A 702 -33.99 37.31 2.70
N TRP A 703 -32.81 37.91 2.76
CA TRP A 703 -31.61 37.49 2.07
C TRP A 703 -30.52 37.27 3.11
N SER A 704 -29.70 36.23 2.88
CA SER A 704 -28.49 36.00 3.68
C SER A 704 -27.28 35.78 2.77
N PHE A 705 -26.14 36.26 3.25
CA PHE A 705 -24.83 35.87 2.75
C PHE A 705 -24.07 35.29 3.94
N SER A 706 -23.51 34.07 3.78
CA SER A 706 -22.77 33.43 4.87
C SER A 706 -21.53 32.74 4.41
N LEU A 707 -20.55 32.68 5.31
CA LEU A 707 -19.41 31.79 5.32
C LEU A 707 -19.64 30.85 6.49
N PRO A 708 -20.10 29.61 6.23
CA PRO A 708 -20.34 28.62 7.27
C PRO A 708 -19.09 28.33 8.09
N SER A 709 -19.28 27.66 9.22
CA SER A 709 -18.14 27.26 10.06
C SER A 709 -17.13 26.48 9.25
N HIS A 710 -15.91 26.97 9.26
CA HIS A 710 -14.75 26.38 8.57
C HIS A 710 -13.52 26.49 9.46
N ILE A 711 -12.59 25.56 9.28
CA ILE A 711 -11.32 25.54 10.02
C ILE A 711 -10.45 26.68 9.52
N THR A 712 -9.94 27.50 10.44
CA THR A 712 -9.06 28.65 10.15
C THR A 712 -7.63 28.45 10.61
N SER A 713 -7.40 27.55 11.55
CA SER A 713 -6.07 27.12 12.00
C SER A 713 -6.17 25.73 12.63
N GLY A 714 -5.05 25.07 12.70
CA GLY A 714 -4.89 23.76 13.30
C GLY A 714 -4.09 22.83 12.42
N THR A 715 -3.33 21.91 13.05
CA THR A 715 -2.56 20.89 12.34
C THR A 715 -2.92 19.51 12.87
N MET A 716 -2.73 18.53 12.01
CA MET A 716 -2.84 17.12 12.33
C MET A 716 -1.47 16.47 12.08
N ASP A 717 -0.90 15.86 13.11
CA ASP A 717 0.34 15.11 13.03
C ASP A 717 0.04 13.64 12.80
N LEU A 718 0.60 13.09 11.73
CA LEU A 718 0.47 11.68 11.36
C LEU A 718 1.83 11.02 11.40
N GLU A 719 1.90 9.80 11.92
CA GLU A 719 3.06 8.92 11.79
C GLU A 719 2.74 7.82 10.79
N VAL A 720 3.43 7.83 9.66
CA VAL A 720 3.20 6.88 8.56
C VAL A 720 4.47 6.07 8.28
N ALA A 721 4.27 4.82 7.88
CA ALA A 721 5.35 3.99 7.39
C ALA A 721 5.84 4.53 6.04
N GLU A 722 7.15 4.67 5.88
CA GLU A 722 7.79 5.32 4.73
C GLU A 722 8.55 4.32 3.85
N SER A 723 9.30 3.41 4.46
CA SER A 723 10.16 2.48 3.72
C SER A 723 10.46 1.23 4.53
N VAL A 724 10.90 0.16 3.83
CA VAL A 724 11.32 -1.10 4.43
C VAL A 724 12.82 -1.27 4.26
N ASN A 725 13.51 -1.62 5.35
CA ASN A 725 14.92 -1.98 5.32
C ASN A 725 15.11 -3.44 4.89
N LEU A 726 16.34 -3.80 4.47
CA LEU A 726 16.67 -5.17 4.05
C LEU A 726 16.41 -6.25 5.11
N ASP A 727 16.43 -5.87 6.38
CA ASP A 727 16.13 -6.79 7.50
C ASP A 727 14.63 -6.89 7.81
N GLY A 728 13.77 -6.24 7.01
CA GLY A 728 12.33 -6.21 7.17
C GLY A 728 11.84 -5.24 8.25
N THR A 729 12.71 -4.39 8.81
CA THR A 729 12.28 -3.30 9.70
C THR A 729 11.69 -2.14 8.89
N ILE A 730 10.68 -1.48 9.47
CA ILE A 730 9.96 -0.38 8.84
C ILE A 730 10.44 0.95 9.41
N ASN A 731 10.73 1.89 8.53
CA ASN A 731 10.99 3.27 8.88
C ASN A 731 9.69 4.06 8.88
N TYR A 732 9.49 4.89 9.90
CA TYR A 732 8.33 5.76 10.03
C TYR A 732 8.75 7.22 9.89
N THR A 733 7.86 8.03 9.34
CA THR A 733 8.01 9.47 9.24
C THR A 733 6.81 10.18 9.83
N ASN A 734 7.05 11.36 10.43
CA ASN A 734 5.98 12.22 10.93
C ASN A 734 5.63 13.28 9.90
N ILE A 735 4.35 13.38 9.59
CA ILE A 735 3.79 14.34 8.65
C ILE A 735 2.90 15.31 9.43
N ASN A 736 3.25 16.59 9.42
CA ASN A 736 2.42 17.65 10.00
C ASN A 736 1.60 18.30 8.87
N SER A 737 0.29 18.18 8.96
CA SER A 737 -0.63 18.65 7.93
C SER A 737 -1.50 19.78 8.44
N ASP A 738 -1.55 20.89 7.71
CA ASP A 738 -2.38 22.04 8.01
C ASP A 738 -3.86 21.75 7.65
N LEU A 739 -4.74 21.77 8.65
CA LEU A 739 -6.18 21.57 8.51
C LEU A 739 -6.93 22.79 7.95
N ALA A 740 -6.30 23.95 7.92
CA ALA A 740 -6.90 25.14 7.32
C ALA A 740 -6.84 25.18 5.78
N GLN A 741 -6.17 24.16 5.17
CA GLN A 741 -6.13 24.00 3.71
C GLN A 741 -7.51 23.65 3.16
N GLY A 742 -7.79 24.12 1.96
CA GLY A 742 -9.03 23.87 1.26
C GLY A 742 -9.80 25.14 0.92
N THR A 743 -10.91 24.97 0.21
CA THR A 743 -11.78 26.07 -0.16
C THR A 743 -12.78 26.38 0.95
N LYS A 744 -13.21 27.64 1.00
CA LYS A 744 -14.23 28.08 1.96
C LYS A 744 -15.56 28.14 1.27
N GLU A 745 -16.53 27.42 1.80
CA GLU A 745 -17.91 27.49 1.32
C GLU A 745 -18.49 28.89 1.51
N LYS A 746 -19.24 29.36 0.50
CA LYS A 746 -19.96 30.66 0.52
C LYS A 746 -21.38 30.44 0.07
N ASN A 747 -22.30 30.97 0.85
CA ASN A 747 -23.72 30.77 0.63
C ASN A 747 -24.45 32.06 0.40
N ILE A 748 -25.40 32.05 -0.53
CA ILE A 748 -26.34 33.11 -0.77
C ILE A 748 -27.74 32.51 -0.62
N GLY A 749 -28.46 32.96 0.41
CA GLY A 749 -29.78 32.43 0.74
C GLY A 749 -30.91 33.44 0.54
N PHE A 750 -32.07 32.93 0.23
CA PHE A 750 -33.33 33.65 0.20
C PHE A 750 -34.36 32.85 0.95
N TYR A 751 -35.19 33.55 1.74
CA TYR A 751 -36.33 32.93 2.36
C TYR A 751 -37.59 33.80 2.30
N TYR A 752 -38.73 33.15 2.32
CA TYR A 752 -40.06 33.75 2.43
C TYR A 752 -40.82 32.98 3.50
N ASN A 753 -41.35 33.70 4.49
CA ASN A 753 -42.16 33.16 5.56
C ASN A 753 -43.50 33.89 5.60
N LYS A 754 -44.59 33.17 5.56
CA LYS A 754 -45.95 33.70 5.76
C LYS A 754 -46.66 32.90 6.86
N SER A 755 -46.95 33.53 7.96
CA SER A 755 -47.79 32.96 9.02
C SER A 755 -49.25 33.34 8.83
N GLY A 756 -50.17 32.48 9.25
CA GLY A 756 -51.60 32.77 9.19
C GLY A 756 -52.05 33.85 10.18
N GLU A 757 -53.15 34.50 9.86
CA GLU A 757 -53.69 35.60 10.65
C GLU A 757 -54.44 35.15 11.91
N GLU A 758 -54.89 33.90 11.99
CA GLU A 758 -55.56 33.30 13.11
C GLU A 758 -54.84 32.07 13.65
N GLU A 759 -55.13 31.66 14.91
CA GLU A 759 -54.56 30.46 15.57
C GLU A 759 -54.74 29.16 14.76
N LEU A 760 -55.64 29.12 13.79
CA LEU A 760 -55.99 27.97 12.94
C LEU A 760 -55.39 28.02 11.56
N ASP A 761 -54.62 29.06 11.23
CA ASP A 761 -54.09 29.26 9.88
C ASP A 761 -52.79 28.50 9.61
N ALA A 762 -52.59 28.20 8.34
CA ALA A 762 -51.36 27.56 7.88
C ALA A 762 -50.23 28.58 7.80
N SER A 763 -49.00 28.19 8.23
CA SER A 763 -47.79 28.90 7.90
C SER A 763 -47.13 28.25 6.68
N PHE A 764 -46.54 29.08 5.85
CA PHE A 764 -45.82 28.68 4.66
C PHE A 764 -44.42 29.27 4.72
N ASN A 765 -43.38 28.39 4.64
CA ASN A 765 -41.99 28.78 4.57
C ASN A 765 -41.42 28.25 3.26
N PHE A 766 -40.74 29.12 2.55
CA PHE A 766 -39.94 28.75 1.39
C PHE A 766 -38.51 29.22 1.63
N THR A 767 -37.53 28.36 1.39
CA THR A 767 -36.10 28.68 1.46
C THR A 767 -35.40 28.24 0.18
N ALA A 768 -34.44 29.02 -0.28
CA ALA A 768 -33.57 28.70 -1.38
C ALA A 768 -32.16 29.21 -1.05
N GLU A 769 -31.16 28.38 -1.17
CA GLU A 769 -29.76 28.70 -0.90
C GLU A 769 -28.89 28.22 -2.05
N TYR A 770 -28.09 29.13 -2.62
CA TYR A 770 -26.99 28.79 -3.54
C TYR A 770 -25.71 28.71 -2.76
N ARG A 771 -25.02 27.56 -2.86
CA ARG A 771 -23.80 27.22 -2.15
C ARG A 771 -22.69 27.04 -3.15
N THR A 772 -21.57 27.75 -2.99
CA THR A 772 -20.35 27.53 -3.74
C THR A 772 -19.36 26.78 -2.90
N ASP A 773 -18.55 25.93 -3.52
CA ASP A 773 -17.53 25.10 -2.86
C ASP A 773 -18.13 24.33 -1.65
N LYS A 774 -19.30 23.72 -1.86
CA LYS A 774 -20.07 23.02 -0.85
C LYS A 774 -19.20 22.03 -0.06
N SER A 775 -19.32 22.07 1.26
CA SER A 775 -18.55 21.25 2.20
C SER A 775 -17.04 21.48 2.12
N GLY A 776 -16.57 22.60 1.56
CA GLY A 776 -15.15 22.92 1.41
C GLY A 776 -14.48 22.26 0.20
N VAL A 777 -15.24 21.74 -0.75
CA VAL A 777 -14.73 21.11 -1.98
C VAL A 777 -14.80 22.10 -3.14
N ALA A 778 -13.69 22.37 -3.77
CA ALA A 778 -13.60 23.31 -4.89
C ALA A 778 -14.51 22.92 -6.07
N ASN A 779 -15.23 23.89 -6.61
CA ASN A 779 -16.18 23.73 -7.71
C ASN A 779 -17.34 22.77 -7.44
N ASN A 780 -17.64 22.46 -6.18
CA ASN A 780 -18.82 21.69 -5.77
C ASN A 780 -19.97 22.65 -5.46
N ASP A 781 -20.55 23.22 -6.51
CA ASP A 781 -21.62 24.21 -6.38
C ASP A 781 -23.01 23.55 -6.39
N GLY A 782 -23.95 24.10 -5.66
CA GLY A 782 -25.29 23.55 -5.60
C GLY A 782 -26.36 24.54 -5.19
N VAL A 783 -27.61 24.22 -5.50
CA VAL A 783 -28.79 24.97 -5.05
C VAL A 783 -29.64 24.04 -4.18
N GLU A 784 -29.94 24.47 -2.98
CA GLU A 784 -30.85 23.78 -2.06
C GLU A 784 -32.14 24.58 -1.94
N MET A 785 -33.27 23.91 -2.01
CA MET A 785 -34.59 24.52 -1.83
C MET A 785 -35.44 23.69 -0.91
N ALA A 786 -36.10 24.31 0.02
CA ALA A 786 -37.08 23.67 0.91
C ALA A 786 -38.38 24.44 0.99
N VAL A 787 -39.46 23.70 1.09
CA VAL A 787 -40.80 24.23 1.32
C VAL A 787 -41.37 23.55 2.55
N LYS A 788 -41.73 24.32 3.56
CA LYS A 788 -42.34 23.83 4.78
C LYS A 788 -43.71 24.45 4.97
N MET A 789 -44.73 23.65 4.98
CA MET A 789 -46.08 24.06 5.29
C MET A 789 -46.50 23.50 6.65
N VAL A 790 -46.85 24.36 7.61
CA VAL A 790 -47.30 23.95 8.93
C VAL A 790 -48.67 24.52 9.13
N LYS A 791 -49.67 23.67 9.28
CA LYS A 791 -51.02 24.06 9.70
C LYS A 791 -51.18 23.77 11.18
N LYS A 792 -51.31 24.79 11.97
CA LYS A 792 -51.67 24.65 13.40
C LYS A 792 -53.16 24.35 13.48
N PHE A 793 -53.51 23.28 14.11
CA PHE A 793 -54.88 22.97 14.50
C PHE A 793 -55.07 23.38 15.94
N ALA A 794 -56.05 24.18 16.24
CA ALA A 794 -56.37 24.63 17.58
C ALA A 794 -56.69 23.45 18.49
N GLY A 795 -55.79 23.15 19.39
CA GLY A 795 -55.86 22.10 20.39
C GLY A 795 -56.31 20.73 19.87
N SER A 796 -55.65 19.65 20.24
CA SER A 796 -56.07 18.32 19.84
C SER A 796 -57.57 18.16 20.12
N CYS A 797 -58.34 17.83 19.09
CA CYS A 797 -59.77 17.66 19.21
C CYS A 797 -60.14 16.52 20.19
N LYS A 798 -59.17 15.60 20.34
CA LYS A 798 -59.22 14.52 21.33
C LYS A 798 -57.79 14.06 21.63
N PHE A 799 -57.34 14.36 22.83
CA PHE A 799 -56.10 13.78 23.32
C PHE A 799 -56.37 13.07 24.64
N LEU A 800 -56.25 11.78 24.63
CA LEU A 800 -56.26 10.86 25.78
C LEU A 800 -57.50 10.87 26.67
N TRP A 801 -58.52 11.51 26.54
CA TRP A 801 -59.72 11.60 27.38
C TRP A 801 -60.37 12.98 27.40
N MET A 802 -59.82 13.98 26.70
CA MET A 802 -60.38 15.30 26.65
C MET A 802 -60.87 15.66 25.23
N GLU A 803 -62.18 15.96 25.13
CA GLU A 803 -62.74 16.44 23.87
C GLU A 803 -62.73 17.99 23.88
N ASN A 804 -62.22 18.58 22.82
CA ASN A 804 -62.32 20.03 22.65
C ASN A 804 -63.61 20.34 21.92
N PRO A 805 -64.59 21.03 22.60
CA PRO A 805 -65.95 21.30 22.06
C PRO A 805 -65.96 22.11 20.78
N LYS A 806 -64.87 22.87 20.46
CA LYS A 806 -64.74 23.68 19.26
C LYS A 806 -64.47 22.84 17.96
N CYS A 807 -64.17 21.59 18.07
CA CYS A 807 -63.86 20.72 16.98
C CYS A 807 -65.09 19.94 16.48
N PHE A 808 -66.23 20.03 17.16
CA PHE A 808 -67.42 19.26 16.83
C PHE A 808 -68.58 20.21 16.43
N ASP A 809 -69.42 19.73 15.52
CA ASP A 809 -70.62 20.40 15.14
C ASP A 809 -71.70 20.21 16.26
N LYS A 810 -72.86 20.77 16.03
CA LYS A 810 -73.98 20.70 16.99
C LYS A 810 -74.48 19.29 17.23
N ASP A 811 -74.18 18.38 16.31
CA ASP A 811 -74.64 17.01 16.31
C ASP A 811 -73.52 16.03 16.82
N GLY A 812 -72.35 16.57 17.30
CA GLY A 812 -71.20 15.80 17.81
C GLY A 812 -70.30 15.25 16.77
N ASN A 813 -70.43 15.63 15.50
CA ASN A 813 -69.56 15.20 14.44
C ASN A 813 -68.32 16.14 14.32
N MET A 814 -67.18 15.62 13.99
CA MET A 814 -65.99 16.41 13.80
C MET A 814 -66.13 17.27 12.54
N LYS A 815 -65.87 18.56 12.64
CA LYS A 815 -65.89 19.48 11.49
C LYS A 815 -64.91 19.07 10.47
N SER A 816 -65.34 18.78 9.24
CA SER A 816 -64.48 18.46 8.13
C SER A 816 -63.56 19.60 7.80
N ASN A 817 -62.28 19.33 7.60
CA ASN A 817 -61.33 20.33 7.14
C ASN A 817 -60.90 20.08 5.68
N LEU A 818 -60.25 21.05 5.09
CA LEU A 818 -60.02 21.18 3.67
C LEU A 818 -59.07 20.16 3.01
N PHE A 819 -58.50 19.21 3.77
CA PHE A 819 -57.42 18.37 3.28
C PHE A 819 -57.70 16.88 3.41
N GLY A 820 -58.67 16.30 2.97
CA GLY A 820 -58.92 14.87 2.79
C GLY A 820 -58.62 13.91 3.95
N THR A 821 -59.09 12.67 3.85
CA THR A 821 -59.20 11.71 4.95
C THR A 821 -57.90 11.27 5.62
N SER A 822 -56.77 11.31 4.93
CA SER A 822 -55.48 10.87 5.47
C SER A 822 -54.83 11.94 6.40
N ILE A 823 -54.94 13.21 6.03
CA ILE A 823 -54.48 14.32 6.85
C ILE A 823 -55.36 14.49 8.04
N ASP A 824 -56.69 14.33 7.89
CA ASP A 824 -57.64 14.37 8.96
C ASP A 824 -57.43 13.28 10.02
N ASN A 825 -57.05 12.08 9.58
CA ASN A 825 -56.68 10.99 10.51
C ASN A 825 -55.41 11.28 11.30
N ALA A 826 -54.36 11.80 10.60
CA ALA A 826 -53.10 12.13 11.26
C ALA A 826 -53.27 13.24 12.30
N THR A 827 -54.03 14.29 11.98
CA THR A 827 -54.31 15.41 12.91
C THR A 827 -55.17 15.01 14.10
N LYS A 828 -56.03 13.98 13.96
CA LYS A 828 -56.78 13.40 15.10
C LYS A 828 -55.83 12.80 16.15
N HIS A 829 -54.64 12.41 15.74
CA HIS A 829 -53.60 11.83 16.61
C HIS A 829 -52.51 12.82 16.99
N GLY A 830 -52.69 14.13 16.71
CA GLY A 830 -51.70 15.16 17.03
C GLY A 830 -50.45 15.08 16.21
N LEU A 831 -50.58 14.62 14.95
CA LEU A 831 -49.49 14.53 14.00
C LEU A 831 -49.57 15.62 12.94
N VAL A 832 -48.45 16.13 12.44
CA VAL A 832 -48.31 17.02 11.30
C VAL A 832 -47.52 16.33 10.20
N TYR A 833 -47.95 16.53 8.95
CA TYR A 833 -47.19 16.02 7.83
C TYR A 833 -45.97 16.90 7.56
N ASP A 834 -44.80 16.31 7.65
CA ASP A 834 -43.54 16.94 7.33
C ASP A 834 -43.14 16.51 5.91
N ILE A 835 -43.20 17.48 4.99
CA ILE A 835 -42.90 17.23 3.56
C ILE A 835 -41.43 16.95 3.31
N LYS A 836 -40.52 17.35 4.20
CA LYS A 836 -39.09 17.11 4.10
C LYS A 836 -38.75 15.65 4.40
N THR A 837 -39.43 15.05 5.34
CA THR A 837 -39.24 13.66 5.74
C THR A 837 -40.26 12.71 5.13
N ASP A 838 -41.25 13.23 4.39
CA ASP A 838 -42.40 12.48 3.85
C ASP A 838 -43.12 11.63 4.93
N LYS A 839 -43.18 12.15 6.15
CA LYS A 839 -43.75 11.47 7.32
C LYS A 839 -44.66 12.39 8.13
N PHE A 840 -45.64 11.78 8.81
CA PHE A 840 -46.36 12.46 9.84
C PHE A 840 -45.55 12.44 11.15
N ILE A 841 -45.16 13.61 11.63
CA ILE A 841 -44.39 13.76 12.87
C ILE A 841 -45.28 14.31 14.00
N PRO A 842 -45.02 13.98 15.29
CA PRO A 842 -45.77 14.52 16.41
C PRO A 842 -45.68 16.05 16.42
N ILE A 843 -46.83 16.70 16.63
CA ILE A 843 -46.86 18.16 16.86
C ILE A 843 -46.13 18.40 18.17
N LYS A 844 -44.90 18.93 18.10
CA LYS A 844 -44.18 19.38 19.29
C LYS A 844 -44.94 20.54 19.88
N LYS A 845 -45.43 20.45 21.14
CA LYS A 845 -46.05 21.54 21.88
C LYS A 845 -45.01 22.60 22.18
#